data_1600a92abc02247f885f04446db94fc3
#
_entry.id   1600a92abc02247f885f04446db94fc3
#
_cell.length_a   1.000
_cell.length_b   1.000
_cell.length_c   1.000
_cell.angle_alpha   90.00
_cell.angle_beta   90.00
_cell.angle_gamma   90.00
#
_symmetry.space_group_name_H-M   'P 1'
#
loop_
_entity.id
_entity.type
_entity.pdbx_description
1 polymer ?
#
loop_
_entity_poly.entity_id
_entity_poly.type
_entity_poly.pdbx_seq_one_letter_code
_entity_poly.pdbx_strand_id
1 'polypeptide(L)'
;VRHRVIAALRGTVAAVASIALVAPMPLSAQSAATASAAARDQPSIDLVNPLMGTDSDYTLSYGNTYPAVAVPWGMNFWTPVTGKPGSGWGYTYDGNKINGIKQTHQPSPWMNDYAAFALMATTGALKVKADERASWYSHKAEESRPYSYKVYLADYDVTAEVAPTNRAAQFRFTFPESDDAHIILDGYAGGSMVSVDPVKRRITGYVRNNHGGVPGNFHNYFVAEFDHAFTVSRTWDDNGQIAATPVREGDHVGAVVSFKTRKGEQVGVKVASSFISLDQAQRNLRGEIGGDGFEQTKAKAKAVWQREFDRIEVSDPDIDNRRTFYSALYRMLQFPRMFHEVDAKGQTVHYSPYDGKVHPGFLYTDNGFWDTWRAVFPFFALMYPERDSEIMQGLVNTYKESGWLPEWASPGHRDVMIGSNSANLIADAYLNGVRGFDVETLYEAMVKNATTSKGRPVDKKGNVVGAVGREGVEYYNRLGYVPYDVGINENAARSLEYATADFSISRLASALGKTEDAKLYAARAQNYRKLYDTQSGWMRGRNQDGSWSTPFNPYKWGDAFTEGNALHYSWSVMQDVQGLADLMGGKDAFVKRLDSVFTTPPIFDDSYYGQTIHEIREMQIVDMGQYAHGNQPIQHMPYLYDWAGAPWKTQYHVRDVMKKLYAPTPDGYPGDEDNGQTSAWYVFSALGFYPVTPAVGQYAIGSPLFRTVKLTMPGGKPLTIEAANNGPGNVYIQSASFNGTPHDKPWLTREALQKGGTLRFVMGATPNRKWGAASSAAPFSMSAPVAKP
;
A
#
# COMPACT_ATOMS: atom_id res chain seq x y z
N VAL A 1 11.79 -16.31 1.35
CA VAL A 1 12.01 -17.04 2.61
C VAL A 1 12.28 -18.53 2.33
N ARG A 2 11.49 -19.21 1.51
CA ARG A 2 11.74 -20.65 1.16
C ARG A 2 13.09 -20.90 0.49
N HIS A 3 13.53 -20.05 -0.43
CA HIS A 3 14.81 -20.24 -1.11
C HIS A 3 16.05 -20.01 -0.24
N ARG A 4 15.97 -19.22 0.81
CA ARG A 4 17.11 -19.01 1.74
C ARG A 4 17.31 -20.13 2.75
N VAL A 5 16.26 -20.88 3.12
CA VAL A 5 16.34 -22.01 4.04
C VAL A 5 16.95 -23.27 3.38
N ILE A 6 16.70 -23.46 2.08
CA ILE A 6 17.22 -24.62 1.32
C ILE A 6 18.74 -24.50 1.03
N ALA A 7 19.27 -23.28 0.95
CA ALA A 7 20.71 -23.06 0.72
C ALA A 7 21.61 -23.38 1.94
N ALA A 8 21.05 -23.39 3.14
CA ALA A 8 21.79 -23.65 4.38
C ALA A 8 22.00 -25.13 4.73
N LEU A 9 21.34 -26.06 4.01
CA LEU A 9 21.37 -27.52 4.32
C LEU A 9 22.17 -28.38 3.32
N ARG A 10 22.96 -27.79 2.42
CA ARG A 10 23.80 -28.53 1.48
C ARG A 10 25.28 -28.16 1.58
N GLY A 11 25.88 -28.46 2.68
CA GLY A 11 27.33 -28.25 2.85
C GLY A 11 27.96 -29.20 3.86
N THR A 12 28.01 -30.49 3.58
CA THR A 12 29.05 -31.38 4.11
C THR A 12 28.96 -32.77 3.44
N VAL A 13 29.67 -32.94 2.33
CA VAL A 13 30.25 -34.26 1.97
C VAL A 13 31.63 -33.95 1.42
N ALA A 14 32.64 -34.35 2.16
CA ALA A 14 34.05 -34.31 1.75
C ALA A 14 34.32 -35.44 0.77
N ALA A 15 34.95 -35.15 -0.34
CA ALA A 15 35.66 -36.13 -1.16
C ALA A 15 37.04 -35.56 -1.52
N VAL A 16 38.06 -36.27 -1.08
CA VAL A 16 39.48 -36.06 -1.36
C VAL A 16 39.78 -36.53 -2.78
N ALA A 17 40.35 -35.69 -3.62
CA ALA A 17 41.13 -36.15 -4.78
C ALA A 17 42.12 -35.07 -5.25
N SER A 18 43.37 -35.39 -5.11
CA SER A 18 44.60 -35.15 -5.86
C SER A 18 44.83 -33.79 -6.59
N ILE A 19 45.91 -33.17 -6.17
CA ILE A 19 46.55 -31.95 -6.61
C ILE A 19 47.16 -32.11 -8.00
N ALA A 20 46.83 -31.18 -8.92
CA ALA A 20 47.68 -30.78 -10.00
C ALA A 20 47.91 -29.27 -9.92
N LEU A 21 49.14 -28.84 -9.69
CA LEU A 21 49.50 -27.40 -9.69
C LEU A 21 49.38 -26.86 -11.11
N VAL A 22 48.45 -25.93 -11.30
CA VAL A 22 48.46 -24.98 -12.39
C VAL A 22 48.48 -23.60 -11.75
N ALA A 23 49.49 -22.80 -12.08
CA ALA A 23 49.67 -21.45 -11.56
C ALA A 23 48.43 -20.55 -11.92
N PRO A 24 47.93 -19.72 -10.99
CA PRO A 24 46.83 -18.83 -11.31
C PRO A 24 47.37 -17.64 -12.11
N MET A 25 46.86 -17.47 -13.34
CA MET A 25 46.89 -16.15 -13.98
C MET A 25 45.92 -15.22 -13.20
N PRO A 26 46.26 -13.94 -13.04
CA PRO A 26 45.41 -12.99 -12.37
C PRO A 26 44.18 -12.70 -13.24
N LEU A 27 43.03 -13.30 -12.94
CA LEU A 27 41.75 -12.85 -13.46
C LEU A 27 41.43 -11.49 -12.86
N SER A 28 41.39 -10.55 -13.75
CA SER A 28 41.34 -9.12 -13.60
C SER A 28 40.35 -8.61 -12.52
N ALA A 29 40.86 -7.92 -11.52
CA ALA A 29 40.16 -7.00 -10.65
C ALA A 29 39.38 -5.91 -11.44
N GLN A 30 39.58 -5.80 -12.74
CA GLN A 30 38.91 -4.89 -13.66
C GLN A 30 37.46 -5.28 -13.94
N SER A 31 37.03 -6.56 -13.92
CA SER A 31 35.66 -6.97 -14.21
C SER A 31 34.73 -6.73 -13.03
N ALA A 32 35.22 -6.85 -11.80
CA ALA A 32 34.45 -6.55 -10.59
C ALA A 32 34.29 -5.03 -10.37
N ALA A 33 35.31 -4.25 -10.73
CA ALA A 33 35.27 -2.79 -10.65
C ALA A 33 34.37 -2.16 -11.72
N THR A 34 34.28 -2.72 -12.91
CA THR A 34 33.39 -2.25 -13.99
C THR A 34 31.94 -2.64 -13.75
N ALA A 35 31.66 -3.84 -13.20
CA ALA A 35 30.31 -4.22 -12.77
C ALA A 35 29.80 -3.36 -11.59
N SER A 36 30.69 -3.02 -10.65
CA SER A 36 30.38 -2.11 -9.52
C SER A 36 30.19 -0.66 -9.97
N ALA A 37 30.89 -0.17 -10.98
CA ALA A 37 30.70 1.16 -11.53
C ALA A 37 29.39 1.27 -12.33
N ALA A 38 29.09 0.28 -13.18
CA ALA A 38 27.83 0.22 -13.94
C ALA A 38 26.60 0.11 -13.05
N ALA A 39 26.70 -0.55 -11.88
CA ALA A 39 25.63 -0.61 -10.89
C ALA A 39 25.38 0.72 -10.14
N ARG A 40 26.38 1.62 -10.11
CA ARG A 40 26.26 2.95 -9.47
C ARG A 40 25.50 3.97 -10.33
N ASP A 41 25.53 3.81 -11.64
CA ASP A 41 24.97 4.79 -12.60
C ASP A 41 23.61 4.37 -13.16
N GLN A 42 22.99 3.28 -12.67
CA GLN A 42 21.69 2.84 -13.15
C GLN A 42 20.59 3.81 -12.65
N PRO A 43 19.74 4.36 -13.56
CA PRO A 43 18.63 5.22 -13.18
C PRO A 43 17.71 4.55 -12.18
N SER A 44 17.19 5.31 -11.24
CA SER A 44 16.30 4.82 -10.15
C SER A 44 15.09 4.04 -10.66
N ILE A 45 14.49 4.49 -11.76
CA ILE A 45 13.34 3.83 -12.38
C ILE A 45 13.66 2.43 -12.92
N ASP A 46 14.88 2.18 -13.33
CA ASP A 46 15.30 0.89 -13.87
C ASP A 46 15.63 -0.13 -12.76
N LEU A 47 15.67 0.35 -11.49
CA LEU A 47 15.82 -0.48 -10.29
C LEU A 47 14.49 -1.05 -9.79
N VAL A 48 13.36 -0.46 -10.18
CA VAL A 48 12.04 -0.88 -9.71
C VAL A 48 11.67 -2.26 -10.25
N ASN A 49 11.28 -3.16 -9.34
CA ASN A 49 10.70 -4.45 -9.69
C ASN A 49 9.20 -4.49 -9.34
N PRO A 50 8.29 -4.28 -10.31
CA PRO A 50 6.85 -4.38 -10.05
C PRO A 50 6.35 -5.78 -9.69
N LEU A 51 7.19 -6.82 -9.86
CA LEU A 51 6.88 -8.19 -9.44
C LEU A 51 7.20 -8.44 -7.96
N MET A 52 7.82 -7.51 -7.25
CA MET A 52 8.02 -7.62 -5.81
C MET A 52 6.68 -7.73 -5.08
N GLY A 53 6.50 -8.80 -4.30
CA GLY A 53 5.29 -9.03 -3.52
C GLY A 53 4.17 -9.77 -4.25
N THR A 54 4.43 -10.39 -5.40
CA THR A 54 3.40 -11.01 -6.24
C THR A 54 3.30 -12.53 -6.10
N ASP A 55 4.16 -13.15 -5.27
CA ASP A 55 4.15 -14.60 -5.00
C ASP A 55 3.32 -14.91 -3.76
N SER A 56 2.02 -14.67 -3.84
CA SER A 56 1.07 -14.84 -2.74
C SER A 56 -0.13 -15.69 -3.14
N ASP A 57 -0.72 -16.33 -2.14
CA ASP A 57 -2.01 -17.02 -2.27
C ASP A 57 -2.93 -16.71 -1.07
N TYR A 58 -4.11 -17.30 -1.03
CA TYR A 58 -5.06 -17.12 0.06
C TYR A 58 -4.50 -17.52 1.44
N THR A 59 -3.53 -18.44 1.50
CA THR A 59 -3.03 -19.02 2.75
C THR A 59 -1.78 -18.38 3.28
N LEU A 60 -1.04 -17.65 2.43
CA LEU A 60 0.23 -17.03 2.78
C LEU A 60 0.50 -15.82 1.87
N SER A 61 0.69 -14.67 2.48
CA SER A 61 1.03 -13.45 1.77
C SER A 61 2.52 -13.15 1.80
N TYR A 62 3.02 -12.78 0.64
CA TYR A 62 4.33 -12.16 0.43
C TYR A 62 4.21 -10.76 -0.16
N GLY A 63 3.05 -10.11 0.04
CA GLY A 63 2.72 -8.78 -0.43
C GLY A 63 1.29 -8.63 -0.94
N ASN A 64 0.68 -9.71 -1.45
CA ASN A 64 -0.65 -9.68 -2.07
C ASN A 64 -0.78 -8.58 -3.14
N THR A 65 0.29 -8.36 -3.91
CA THR A 65 0.37 -7.34 -4.95
C THR A 65 0.28 -7.95 -6.35
N TYR A 66 0.17 -7.10 -7.34
CA TYR A 66 0.23 -7.46 -8.77
C TYR A 66 1.15 -6.47 -9.50
N PRO A 67 1.68 -6.79 -10.70
CA PRO A 67 2.52 -5.88 -11.48
C PRO A 67 1.64 -4.76 -12.06
N ALA A 68 1.43 -3.70 -11.30
CA ALA A 68 0.62 -2.57 -11.69
C ALA A 68 1.34 -1.69 -12.72
N VAL A 69 0.77 -1.61 -13.91
CA VAL A 69 1.22 -0.69 -14.97
C VAL A 69 0.33 0.55 -14.90
N ALA A 70 0.89 1.63 -14.37
CA ALA A 70 0.13 2.85 -14.08
C ALA A 70 1.06 4.05 -14.02
N VAL A 71 0.52 5.24 -13.91
CA VAL A 71 1.24 6.42 -13.43
C VAL A 71 0.95 6.60 -11.93
N PRO A 72 1.77 7.36 -11.17
CA PRO A 72 1.53 7.59 -9.74
C PRO A 72 0.11 8.09 -9.48
N TRP A 73 -0.59 7.45 -8.53
CA TRP A 73 -1.99 7.75 -8.17
C TRP A 73 -2.98 7.76 -9.33
N GLY A 74 -2.67 7.11 -10.45
CA GLY A 74 -3.52 7.06 -11.64
C GLY A 74 -4.90 6.45 -11.35
N MET A 75 -5.91 6.85 -12.12
CA MET A 75 -7.27 6.31 -11.99
C MET A 75 -7.30 4.84 -12.40
N ASN A 76 -6.65 4.49 -13.50
CA ASN A 76 -6.65 3.15 -14.07
C ASN A 76 -5.28 2.50 -13.96
N PHE A 77 -5.26 1.29 -13.42
CA PHE A 77 -4.09 0.41 -13.47
C PHE A 77 -4.33 -0.71 -14.47
N TRP A 78 -3.25 -1.23 -15.03
CA TRP A 78 -3.27 -2.35 -15.95
C TRP A 78 -2.39 -3.46 -15.42
N THR A 79 -2.85 -4.72 -15.56
CA THR A 79 -2.10 -5.88 -15.07
C THR A 79 -2.43 -7.12 -15.91
N PRO A 80 -1.47 -8.04 -16.14
CA PRO A 80 -1.80 -9.35 -16.70
C PRO A 80 -2.67 -10.14 -15.72
N VAL A 81 -3.44 -11.08 -16.24
CA VAL A 81 -4.32 -11.96 -15.46
C VAL A 81 -3.83 -13.40 -15.61
N THR A 82 -3.30 -13.97 -14.51
CA THR A 82 -2.88 -15.38 -14.45
C THR A 82 -3.88 -16.24 -13.71
N GLY A 83 -4.70 -15.65 -12.85
CA GLY A 83 -5.75 -16.30 -12.08
C GLY A 83 -7.11 -16.33 -12.79
N LYS A 84 -8.14 -16.76 -12.07
CA LYS A 84 -9.51 -16.71 -12.58
C LYS A 84 -10.01 -15.26 -12.62
N PRO A 85 -10.73 -14.86 -13.68
CA PRO A 85 -11.41 -13.56 -13.70
C PRO A 85 -12.34 -13.41 -12.49
N GLY A 86 -12.30 -12.21 -11.86
CA GLY A 86 -13.07 -11.91 -10.65
C GLY A 86 -12.50 -12.48 -9.34
N SER A 87 -11.40 -13.22 -9.38
CA SER A 87 -10.66 -13.61 -8.18
C SER A 87 -9.89 -12.42 -7.61
N GLY A 88 -9.80 -12.33 -6.28
CA GLY A 88 -8.91 -11.38 -5.61
C GLY A 88 -7.44 -11.58 -5.99
N TRP A 89 -7.04 -12.81 -6.29
CA TRP A 89 -5.70 -13.16 -6.81
C TRP A 89 -5.71 -13.24 -8.33
N GLY A 90 -6.02 -12.12 -8.99
CA GLY A 90 -6.06 -12.02 -10.46
C GLY A 90 -4.69 -12.21 -11.12
N TYR A 91 -3.61 -11.87 -10.44
CA TYR A 91 -2.23 -12.20 -10.82
C TYR A 91 -1.52 -12.84 -9.63
N THR A 92 -0.82 -13.94 -9.89
CA THR A 92 0.14 -14.54 -8.96
C THR A 92 1.39 -14.93 -9.74
N TYR A 93 2.57 -14.79 -9.12
CA TYR A 93 3.85 -15.08 -9.78
C TYR A 93 3.98 -16.56 -10.19
N ASP A 94 3.44 -17.47 -9.41
CA ASP A 94 3.41 -18.91 -9.75
C ASP A 94 2.49 -19.25 -10.94
N GLY A 95 1.66 -18.31 -11.39
CA GLY A 95 0.81 -18.48 -12.56
C GLY A 95 1.63 -18.61 -13.83
N ASN A 96 1.32 -19.59 -14.66
CA ASN A 96 2.07 -19.93 -15.88
C ASN A 96 1.33 -19.67 -17.19
N LYS A 97 0.09 -19.17 -17.10
CA LYS A 97 -0.73 -18.77 -18.23
C LYS A 97 -1.35 -17.40 -18.02
N ILE A 98 -1.44 -16.62 -19.09
CA ILE A 98 -2.12 -15.32 -19.12
C ILE A 98 -3.38 -15.46 -19.97
N ASN A 99 -4.52 -14.99 -19.45
CA ASN A 99 -5.80 -14.99 -20.16
C ASN A 99 -6.27 -13.58 -20.60
N GLY A 100 -5.50 -12.55 -20.32
CA GLY A 100 -5.71 -11.17 -20.73
C GLY A 100 -4.83 -10.18 -19.96
N ILE A 101 -4.85 -8.93 -20.41
CA ILE A 101 -4.34 -7.78 -19.66
C ILE A 101 -5.56 -6.93 -19.29
N LYS A 102 -5.86 -6.81 -17.99
CA LYS A 102 -7.05 -6.12 -17.51
C LYS A 102 -6.78 -4.69 -17.04
N GLN A 103 -7.74 -3.81 -17.22
CA GLN A 103 -7.91 -2.65 -16.38
C GLN A 103 -8.34 -3.11 -14.99
N THR A 104 -7.73 -2.59 -13.95
CA THR A 104 -8.01 -2.99 -12.57
C THR A 104 -8.11 -1.78 -11.66
N HIS A 105 -8.99 -1.87 -10.68
CA HIS A 105 -9.15 -0.92 -9.59
C HIS A 105 -8.99 -1.63 -8.24
N GLN A 106 -8.43 -2.83 -8.23
CA GLN A 106 -8.24 -3.62 -7.01
C GLN A 106 -7.21 -2.99 -6.09
N PRO A 107 -7.56 -2.63 -4.84
CA PRO A 107 -6.59 -2.14 -3.85
C PRO A 107 -5.90 -3.29 -3.12
N SER A 108 -6.58 -4.40 -2.89
CA SER A 108 -6.05 -5.62 -2.31
C SER A 108 -6.92 -6.83 -2.73
N PRO A 109 -6.42 -8.08 -2.64
CA PRO A 109 -7.21 -9.27 -2.92
C PRO A 109 -8.49 -9.37 -2.09
N TRP A 110 -8.43 -8.94 -0.83
CA TRP A 110 -9.54 -8.99 0.13
C TRP A 110 -10.69 -8.06 -0.22
N MET A 111 -10.39 -6.93 -0.85
CA MET A 111 -11.37 -5.96 -1.33
C MET A 111 -11.97 -6.35 -2.68
N ASN A 112 -11.32 -7.23 -3.41
CA ASN A 112 -11.62 -7.57 -4.78
C ASN A 112 -11.52 -6.38 -5.76
N ASP A 113 -11.88 -6.60 -7.01
CA ASP A 113 -11.81 -5.62 -8.09
C ASP A 113 -13.20 -5.05 -8.40
N TYR A 114 -13.24 -3.90 -9.06
CA TYR A 114 -14.47 -3.33 -9.59
C TYR A 114 -14.21 -2.68 -10.95
N ALA A 115 -15.26 -2.60 -11.75
CA ALA A 115 -15.26 -1.92 -13.06
C ALA A 115 -14.14 -2.38 -14.00
N ALA A 116 -13.77 -3.67 -13.89
CA ALA A 116 -12.69 -4.28 -14.64
C ALA A 116 -13.17 -4.82 -16.01
N PHE A 117 -12.29 -4.73 -17.00
CA PHE A 117 -12.40 -5.40 -18.30
C PHE A 117 -11.01 -5.72 -18.83
N ALA A 118 -10.87 -6.65 -19.78
CA ALA A 118 -9.58 -7.09 -20.28
C ALA A 118 -9.50 -7.14 -21.80
N LEU A 119 -8.26 -7.06 -22.33
CA LEU A 119 -7.95 -7.36 -23.71
C LEU A 119 -7.01 -8.57 -23.78
N MET A 120 -7.26 -9.44 -24.77
CA MET A 120 -6.40 -10.59 -25.09
C MET A 120 -6.25 -10.72 -26.60
N ALA A 121 -5.01 -10.92 -27.05
CA ALA A 121 -4.72 -11.19 -28.46
C ALA A 121 -4.48 -12.69 -28.67
N THR A 122 -5.05 -13.26 -29.74
CA THR A 122 -4.94 -14.67 -30.09
C THR A 122 -4.79 -14.85 -31.59
N THR A 123 -4.36 -16.04 -32.03
CA THR A 123 -4.34 -16.47 -33.45
C THR A 123 -5.00 -17.83 -33.61
N GLY A 124 -5.49 -18.11 -34.83
CA GLY A 124 -6.13 -19.39 -35.17
C GLY A 124 -7.58 -19.51 -34.66
N ALA A 125 -7.97 -20.68 -34.19
CA ALA A 125 -9.35 -20.91 -33.77
C ALA A 125 -9.76 -19.97 -32.63
N LEU A 126 -10.86 -19.23 -32.80
CA LEU A 126 -11.36 -18.28 -31.83
C LEU A 126 -11.86 -18.95 -30.56
N LYS A 127 -11.30 -18.56 -29.44
CA LYS A 127 -11.65 -18.99 -28.07
C LYS A 127 -11.95 -17.75 -27.22
N VAL A 128 -13.20 -17.58 -26.81
CA VAL A 128 -13.64 -16.37 -26.06
C VAL A 128 -13.62 -16.57 -24.56
N LYS A 129 -13.73 -17.79 -24.05
CA LYS A 129 -13.68 -18.08 -22.61
C LYS A 129 -12.27 -17.96 -22.08
N ALA A 130 -12.14 -17.39 -20.88
CA ALA A 130 -10.85 -17.03 -20.29
C ALA A 130 -9.89 -18.22 -20.11
N ASP A 131 -10.39 -19.35 -19.65
CA ASP A 131 -9.63 -20.59 -19.46
C ASP A 131 -9.20 -21.24 -20.79
N GLU A 132 -10.05 -21.16 -21.83
CA GLU A 132 -9.78 -21.71 -23.15
C GLU A 132 -8.76 -20.87 -23.94
N ARG A 133 -8.80 -19.52 -23.77
CA ARG A 133 -7.88 -18.59 -24.46
C ARG A 133 -6.57 -18.35 -23.72
N ALA A 134 -6.41 -18.84 -22.49
CA ALA A 134 -5.22 -18.63 -21.69
C ALA A 134 -3.98 -19.20 -22.38
N SER A 135 -2.93 -18.38 -22.50
CA SER A 135 -1.68 -18.73 -23.15
C SER A 135 -0.55 -18.93 -22.16
N TRP A 136 0.27 -19.94 -22.38
CA TRP A 136 1.54 -20.10 -21.71
C TRP A 136 2.44 -18.86 -21.90
N TYR A 137 3.17 -18.49 -20.86
CA TYR A 137 4.20 -17.48 -20.91
C TYR A 137 5.38 -17.86 -20.01
N SER A 138 6.45 -17.10 -20.08
CA SER A 138 7.63 -17.29 -19.24
C SER A 138 8.08 -15.95 -18.64
N HIS A 139 8.39 -15.93 -17.36
CA HIS A 139 8.98 -14.74 -16.70
C HIS A 139 10.31 -14.30 -17.32
N LYS A 140 11.02 -15.18 -18.06
CA LYS A 140 12.20 -14.80 -18.84
C LYS A 140 11.87 -13.97 -20.08
N ALA A 141 10.63 -14.04 -20.55
CA ALA A 141 10.10 -13.28 -21.69
C ALA A 141 9.06 -12.24 -21.23
N GLU A 142 8.96 -12.00 -19.94
CA GLU A 142 8.14 -10.97 -19.31
C GLU A 142 9.01 -9.76 -18.96
N GLU A 143 8.59 -8.57 -19.35
CA GLU A 143 9.19 -7.32 -18.96
C GLU A 143 8.15 -6.48 -18.21
N SER A 144 8.30 -6.38 -16.90
CA SER A 144 7.44 -5.58 -16.05
C SER A 144 8.16 -4.32 -15.60
N ARG A 145 7.57 -3.15 -15.89
CA ARG A 145 8.04 -1.83 -15.48
C ARG A 145 6.87 -1.02 -14.93
N PRO A 146 7.07 -0.03 -14.08
CA PRO A 146 5.99 0.83 -13.61
C PRO A 146 5.18 1.46 -14.75
N TYR A 147 5.84 1.75 -15.87
CA TYR A 147 5.34 2.51 -17.01
C TYR A 147 5.07 1.65 -18.26
N SER A 148 5.30 0.34 -18.21
CA SER A 148 4.99 -0.57 -19.31
C SER A 148 5.06 -2.03 -18.88
N TYR A 149 4.26 -2.84 -19.54
CA TYR A 149 4.34 -4.30 -19.44
C TYR A 149 4.47 -4.90 -20.82
N LYS A 150 5.25 -5.97 -20.95
CA LYS A 150 5.43 -6.72 -22.19
C LYS A 150 5.54 -8.19 -21.88
N VAL A 151 4.86 -9.02 -22.69
CA VAL A 151 4.87 -10.47 -22.55
C VAL A 151 4.71 -11.16 -23.89
N TYR A 152 5.34 -12.32 -24.06
CA TYR A 152 5.14 -13.21 -25.18
C TYR A 152 4.14 -14.30 -24.83
N LEU A 153 3.05 -14.38 -25.61
CA LEU A 153 1.96 -15.33 -25.51
C LEU A 153 2.28 -16.53 -26.40
N ALA A 154 2.81 -17.59 -25.79
CA ALA A 154 3.46 -18.68 -26.54
C ALA A 154 2.50 -19.52 -27.41
N ASP A 155 1.24 -19.70 -26.95
CA ASP A 155 0.24 -20.48 -27.70
C ASP A 155 -0.22 -19.78 -29.00
N TYR A 156 0.03 -18.47 -29.12
CA TYR A 156 -0.47 -17.63 -30.21
C TYR A 156 0.65 -16.96 -31.02
N ASP A 157 1.92 -17.12 -30.61
CA ASP A 157 3.05 -16.40 -31.21
C ASP A 157 2.84 -14.88 -31.25
N VAL A 158 2.24 -14.32 -30.19
CA VAL A 158 1.92 -12.90 -30.08
C VAL A 158 2.72 -12.25 -28.97
N THR A 159 3.31 -11.09 -29.23
CA THR A 159 3.84 -10.21 -28.17
C THR A 159 2.81 -9.16 -27.82
N ALA A 160 2.40 -9.09 -26.55
CA ALA A 160 1.48 -8.09 -26.01
C ALA A 160 2.24 -7.06 -25.18
N GLU A 161 1.97 -5.79 -25.41
CA GLU A 161 2.56 -4.66 -24.68
C GLU A 161 1.47 -3.68 -24.26
N VAL A 162 1.65 -3.02 -23.09
CA VAL A 162 0.78 -1.93 -22.61
C VAL A 162 1.59 -0.81 -21.98
N ALA A 163 1.18 0.44 -22.24
CA ALA A 163 1.74 1.66 -21.64
C ALA A 163 0.59 2.55 -21.12
N PRO A 164 0.65 3.03 -19.86
CA PRO A 164 -0.46 3.71 -19.20
C PRO A 164 -0.41 5.21 -19.31
N THR A 165 -1.57 5.83 -19.08
CA THR A 165 -1.73 7.22 -18.63
C THR A 165 -2.59 7.25 -17.36
N ASN A 166 -3.14 8.41 -16.94
CA ASN A 166 -4.02 8.45 -15.77
C ASN A 166 -5.31 7.64 -15.96
N ARG A 167 -6.00 7.82 -17.11
CA ARG A 167 -7.33 7.26 -17.40
C ARG A 167 -7.37 6.44 -18.66
N ALA A 168 -6.21 6.29 -19.32
CA ALA A 168 -6.10 5.59 -20.58
C ALA A 168 -4.86 4.70 -20.63
N ALA A 169 -4.74 3.89 -21.70
CA ALA A 169 -3.55 3.14 -22.04
C ALA A 169 -3.46 2.91 -23.53
N GLN A 170 -2.24 2.70 -24.01
CA GLN A 170 -2.01 2.14 -25.33
C GLN A 170 -1.54 0.70 -25.24
N PHE A 171 -2.15 -0.14 -26.07
CA PHE A 171 -1.70 -1.50 -26.30
C PHE A 171 -1.03 -1.60 -27.66
N ARG A 172 -0.09 -2.52 -27.78
CA ARG A 172 0.54 -2.94 -29.03
C ARG A 172 0.64 -4.46 -29.02
N PHE A 173 0.02 -5.08 -30.02
CA PHE A 173 0.06 -6.51 -30.23
C PHE A 173 0.86 -6.79 -31.49
N THR A 174 1.99 -7.51 -31.37
CA THR A 174 2.81 -7.93 -32.51
C THR A 174 2.44 -9.35 -32.87
N PHE A 175 1.90 -9.55 -34.08
CA PHE A 175 1.37 -10.82 -34.56
C PHE A 175 2.34 -11.55 -35.49
N PRO A 176 2.24 -12.89 -35.59
CA PRO A 176 2.78 -13.65 -36.70
C PRO A 176 1.98 -13.37 -37.98
N GLU A 177 2.41 -14.00 -39.09
CA GLU A 177 1.55 -14.11 -40.28
C GLU A 177 0.34 -14.98 -39.95
N SER A 178 -0.87 -14.42 -40.09
CA SER A 178 -2.13 -15.13 -39.77
C SER A 178 -3.30 -14.54 -40.55
N ASP A 179 -4.17 -15.44 -41.08
CA ASP A 179 -5.46 -15.03 -41.61
C ASP A 179 -6.52 -14.86 -40.50
N ASP A 180 -6.25 -15.41 -39.31
CA ASP A 180 -7.11 -15.47 -38.14
C ASP A 180 -6.43 -14.89 -36.90
N ALA A 181 -6.03 -13.63 -36.97
CA ALA A 181 -5.56 -12.86 -35.80
C ALA A 181 -6.76 -12.16 -35.14
N HIS A 182 -6.85 -12.24 -33.80
CA HIS A 182 -7.98 -11.72 -33.05
C HIS A 182 -7.54 -10.88 -31.86
N ILE A 183 -8.30 -9.82 -31.55
CA ILE A 183 -8.28 -9.14 -30.26
C ILE A 183 -9.66 -9.28 -29.62
N ILE A 184 -9.67 -9.85 -28.43
CA ILE A 184 -10.85 -10.14 -27.62
C ILE A 184 -10.92 -9.09 -26.51
N LEU A 185 -12.06 -8.41 -26.38
CA LEU A 185 -12.41 -7.58 -25.23
C LEU A 185 -13.38 -8.38 -24.37
N ASP A 186 -13.06 -8.51 -23.08
CA ASP A 186 -13.83 -9.24 -22.09
C ASP A 186 -14.37 -8.27 -21.03
N GLY A 187 -15.70 -8.13 -20.93
CA GLY A 187 -16.35 -7.21 -19.99
C GLY A 187 -16.55 -7.78 -18.60
N TYR A 188 -16.16 -9.03 -18.36
CA TYR A 188 -16.37 -9.78 -17.12
C TYR A 188 -17.83 -9.85 -16.62
N ALA A 189 -18.08 -10.78 -15.70
CA ALA A 189 -19.39 -10.95 -15.08
C ALA A 189 -19.71 -9.78 -14.12
N GLY A 190 -21.01 -9.52 -13.90
CA GLY A 190 -21.52 -8.45 -13.04
C GLY A 190 -22.19 -7.31 -13.80
N GLY A 191 -22.42 -7.50 -15.10
CA GLY A 191 -23.11 -6.57 -16.00
C GLY A 191 -22.16 -5.81 -16.90
N SER A 192 -22.33 -6.02 -18.20
CA SER A 192 -21.52 -5.37 -19.22
C SER A 192 -22.32 -5.13 -20.52
N MET A 193 -21.90 -4.16 -21.30
CA MET A 193 -22.39 -3.88 -22.64
C MET A 193 -21.22 -3.55 -23.55
N VAL A 194 -21.24 -4.10 -24.76
CA VAL A 194 -20.27 -3.83 -25.81
C VAL A 194 -20.97 -3.42 -27.10
N SER A 195 -20.37 -2.48 -27.82
CA SER A 195 -20.81 -2.02 -29.14
C SER A 195 -19.60 -1.91 -30.06
N VAL A 196 -19.63 -2.59 -31.20
CA VAL A 196 -18.55 -2.59 -32.19
C VAL A 196 -18.95 -1.73 -33.38
N ASP A 197 -18.16 -0.73 -33.73
CA ASP A 197 -18.27 0.13 -34.90
C ASP A 197 -17.08 -0.15 -35.84
N PRO A 198 -17.25 -1.00 -36.86
CA PRO A 198 -16.14 -1.35 -37.75
C PRO A 198 -15.71 -0.20 -38.66
N VAL A 199 -16.60 0.77 -38.94
CA VAL A 199 -16.29 1.94 -39.77
C VAL A 199 -15.34 2.87 -39.01
N LYS A 200 -15.61 3.11 -37.73
CA LYS A 200 -14.77 3.90 -36.85
C LYS A 200 -13.63 3.09 -36.23
N ARG A 201 -13.56 1.80 -36.50
CA ARG A 201 -12.55 0.88 -35.95
C ARG A 201 -12.49 0.95 -34.43
N ARG A 202 -13.62 0.83 -33.76
CA ARG A 202 -13.68 0.98 -32.29
C ARG A 202 -14.68 0.05 -31.64
N ILE A 203 -14.40 -0.28 -30.39
CA ILE A 203 -15.32 -0.90 -29.45
C ILE A 203 -15.62 0.11 -28.37
N THR A 204 -16.89 0.28 -28.04
CA THR A 204 -17.36 1.10 -26.92
C THR A 204 -18.27 0.27 -26.03
N GLY A 205 -18.43 0.68 -24.79
CA GLY A 205 -19.31 -0.02 -23.88
C GLY A 205 -19.21 0.47 -22.46
N TYR A 206 -19.70 -0.36 -21.56
CA TYR A 206 -19.51 -0.16 -20.13
C TYR A 206 -19.41 -1.50 -19.41
N VAL A 207 -18.80 -1.44 -18.21
CA VAL A 207 -18.83 -2.52 -17.21
C VAL A 207 -19.31 -1.94 -15.90
N ARG A 208 -19.99 -2.76 -15.08
CA ARG A 208 -20.52 -2.36 -13.77
C ARG A 208 -20.27 -3.40 -12.69
N ASN A 209 -19.37 -4.35 -12.97
CA ASN A 209 -18.94 -5.32 -11.97
C ASN A 209 -18.39 -4.60 -10.74
N ASN A 210 -18.78 -5.02 -9.55
CA ASN A 210 -18.39 -4.44 -8.27
C ASN A 210 -18.71 -5.42 -7.14
N HIS A 211 -18.10 -5.18 -5.99
CA HIS A 211 -18.32 -5.95 -4.77
C HIS A 211 -19.08 -5.17 -3.69
N GLY A 212 -19.93 -4.22 -4.10
CA GLY A 212 -20.76 -3.39 -3.23
C GLY A 212 -20.21 -1.99 -2.97
N GLY A 213 -20.96 -1.22 -2.16
CA GLY A 213 -20.58 0.14 -1.79
C GLY A 213 -20.80 1.19 -2.88
N VAL A 214 -21.60 0.89 -3.93
CA VAL A 214 -21.88 1.81 -5.04
C VAL A 214 -23.38 1.92 -5.35
N PRO A 215 -23.85 3.08 -5.87
CA PRO A 215 -25.22 3.25 -6.35
C PRO A 215 -25.53 2.38 -7.57
N GLY A 216 -26.83 2.13 -7.81
CA GLY A 216 -27.30 1.26 -8.90
C GLY A 216 -26.99 1.77 -10.33
N ASN A 217 -26.62 3.03 -10.48
CA ASN A 217 -26.20 3.63 -11.75
C ASN A 217 -24.67 3.64 -11.94
N PHE A 218 -23.94 2.91 -11.13
CA PHE A 218 -22.48 2.78 -11.25
C PHE A 218 -22.11 2.10 -12.57
N HIS A 219 -21.29 2.76 -13.37
CA HIS A 219 -20.76 2.27 -14.64
C HIS A 219 -19.34 2.77 -14.84
N ASN A 220 -18.48 1.95 -15.42
CA ASN A 220 -17.24 2.37 -16.03
C ASN A 220 -17.41 2.28 -17.56
N TYR A 221 -17.61 3.41 -18.20
CA TYR A 221 -17.72 3.53 -19.65
C TYR A 221 -16.33 3.45 -20.26
N PHE A 222 -16.18 2.72 -21.35
CA PHE A 222 -14.90 2.60 -22.04
C PHE A 222 -15.01 2.82 -23.54
N VAL A 223 -13.90 3.21 -24.14
CA VAL A 223 -13.66 3.26 -25.58
C VAL A 223 -12.32 2.62 -25.89
N ALA A 224 -12.30 1.72 -26.90
CA ALA A 224 -11.09 1.15 -27.46
C ALA A 224 -11.04 1.45 -28.96
N GLU A 225 -10.04 2.22 -29.41
CA GLU A 225 -9.83 2.64 -30.80
C GLU A 225 -8.64 1.89 -31.38
N PHE A 226 -8.85 1.28 -32.58
CA PHE A 226 -7.87 0.47 -33.27
C PHE A 226 -7.29 1.23 -34.47
N ASP A 227 -6.00 1.06 -34.71
CA ASP A 227 -5.31 1.64 -35.86
C ASP A 227 -5.56 0.85 -37.15
N HIS A 228 -6.01 -0.40 -37.07
CA HIS A 228 -6.30 -1.31 -38.17
C HIS A 228 -7.80 -1.50 -38.43
N ALA A 229 -8.15 -1.71 -39.71
CA ALA A 229 -9.51 -2.09 -40.09
C ALA A 229 -9.79 -3.55 -39.72
N PHE A 230 -11.00 -3.83 -39.26
CA PHE A 230 -11.46 -5.18 -38.91
C PHE A 230 -11.82 -5.96 -40.18
N THR A 231 -11.31 -7.18 -40.30
CA THR A 231 -11.81 -8.14 -41.32
C THR A 231 -13.14 -8.72 -40.88
N VAL A 232 -13.31 -9.00 -39.60
CA VAL A 232 -14.55 -9.48 -38.98
C VAL A 232 -14.71 -8.84 -37.61
N SER A 233 -15.96 -8.54 -37.22
CA SER A 233 -16.31 -8.14 -35.87
C SER A 233 -17.50 -8.97 -35.36
N ARG A 234 -17.48 -9.37 -34.11
CA ARG A 234 -18.48 -10.18 -33.42
C ARG A 234 -18.61 -9.81 -31.98
N THR A 235 -19.75 -10.15 -31.38
CA THR A 235 -19.92 -10.09 -29.92
C THR A 235 -20.14 -11.50 -29.38
N TRP A 236 -19.89 -11.69 -28.08
CA TRP A 236 -20.06 -12.99 -27.43
C TRP A 236 -20.67 -12.82 -26.03
N ASP A 237 -21.23 -13.91 -25.46
CA ASP A 237 -21.80 -13.93 -24.11
C ASP A 237 -21.15 -14.99 -23.22
N ASP A 238 -21.57 -15.06 -21.96
CA ASP A 238 -21.09 -15.96 -20.91
C ASP A 238 -21.18 -17.47 -21.29
N ASN A 239 -22.10 -17.85 -22.15
CA ASN A 239 -22.19 -19.20 -22.68
C ASN A 239 -21.16 -19.47 -23.79
N GLY A 240 -20.40 -18.44 -24.20
CA GLY A 240 -19.45 -18.54 -25.33
C GLY A 240 -20.15 -18.48 -26.70
N GLN A 241 -21.43 -18.04 -26.76
CA GLN A 241 -22.13 -17.86 -28.01
C GLN A 241 -21.65 -16.62 -28.73
N ILE A 242 -21.11 -16.81 -29.93
CA ILE A 242 -20.55 -15.76 -30.76
C ILE A 242 -21.56 -15.42 -31.88
N ALA A 243 -21.85 -14.12 -32.04
CA ALA A 243 -22.78 -13.61 -33.06
C ALA A 243 -22.22 -12.38 -33.77
N ALA A 244 -22.65 -12.19 -35.01
CA ALA A 244 -22.30 -11.02 -35.82
C ALA A 244 -23.14 -9.76 -35.45
N THR A 245 -23.75 -9.74 -34.29
CA THR A 245 -24.48 -8.56 -33.79
C THR A 245 -23.48 -7.45 -33.35
N PRO A 246 -23.72 -6.20 -33.75
CA PRO A 246 -22.78 -5.12 -33.40
C PRO A 246 -22.90 -4.68 -31.93
N VAL A 247 -24.01 -4.98 -31.25
CA VAL A 247 -24.26 -4.61 -29.85
C VAL A 247 -24.71 -5.82 -29.07
N ARG A 248 -24.15 -5.98 -27.87
CA ARG A 248 -24.61 -6.98 -26.90
C ARG A 248 -24.55 -6.41 -25.50
N GLU A 249 -25.56 -6.71 -24.70
CA GLU A 249 -25.64 -6.39 -23.28
C GLU A 249 -26.05 -7.64 -22.49
N GLY A 250 -25.50 -7.85 -21.31
CA GLY A 250 -25.77 -8.99 -20.45
C GLY A 250 -24.98 -8.97 -19.17
N ASP A 251 -25.05 -10.06 -18.43
CA ASP A 251 -24.25 -10.20 -17.20
C ASP A 251 -22.75 -10.25 -17.52
N HIS A 252 -22.37 -11.05 -18.53
CA HIS A 252 -20.99 -11.16 -19.00
C HIS A 252 -20.99 -11.20 -20.52
N VAL A 253 -20.57 -10.12 -21.13
CA VAL A 253 -20.46 -10.03 -22.58
C VAL A 253 -19.10 -9.47 -22.99
N GLY A 254 -18.74 -9.73 -24.23
CA GLY A 254 -17.52 -9.19 -24.81
C GLY A 254 -17.61 -9.03 -26.33
N ALA A 255 -16.54 -8.53 -26.90
CA ALA A 255 -16.39 -8.29 -28.33
C ALA A 255 -15.13 -8.96 -28.86
N VAL A 256 -15.15 -9.31 -30.13
CA VAL A 256 -13.98 -9.81 -30.89
C VAL A 256 -13.88 -9.02 -32.17
N VAL A 257 -12.66 -8.58 -32.46
CA VAL A 257 -12.29 -8.02 -33.77
C VAL A 257 -11.15 -8.82 -34.36
N SER A 258 -11.24 -9.12 -35.65
CA SER A 258 -10.27 -9.97 -36.33
C SER A 258 -9.53 -9.20 -37.41
N PHE A 259 -8.34 -9.68 -37.71
CA PHE A 259 -7.41 -9.09 -38.65
C PHE A 259 -6.76 -10.18 -39.50
N LYS A 260 -6.29 -9.79 -40.68
CA LYS A 260 -5.31 -10.54 -41.43
C LYS A 260 -3.95 -9.86 -41.25
N THR A 261 -2.98 -10.59 -40.70
CA THR A 261 -1.67 -10.02 -40.34
C THR A 261 -0.52 -10.65 -41.10
N ARG A 262 0.54 -9.88 -41.31
CA ARG A 262 1.83 -10.33 -41.77
C ARG A 262 2.74 -10.61 -40.57
N LYS A 263 3.80 -11.36 -40.78
CA LYS A 263 4.80 -11.62 -39.76
C LYS A 263 5.39 -10.31 -39.21
N GLY A 264 5.25 -10.09 -37.87
CA GLY A 264 5.74 -8.91 -37.19
C GLY A 264 4.84 -7.68 -37.30
N GLU A 265 3.62 -7.83 -37.86
CA GLU A 265 2.67 -6.72 -37.96
C GLU A 265 2.16 -6.34 -36.56
N GLN A 266 2.11 -5.04 -36.29
CA GLN A 266 1.72 -4.48 -35.00
C GLN A 266 0.33 -3.87 -35.10
N VAL A 267 -0.61 -4.38 -34.31
CA VAL A 267 -1.95 -3.79 -34.14
C VAL A 267 -1.96 -2.98 -32.85
N GLY A 268 -2.19 -1.68 -32.99
CA GLY A 268 -2.31 -0.75 -31.88
C GLY A 268 -3.75 -0.54 -31.43
N VAL A 269 -3.94 -0.48 -30.10
CA VAL A 269 -5.23 -0.15 -29.48
C VAL A 269 -5.06 0.94 -28.46
N LYS A 270 -5.81 2.03 -28.58
CA LYS A 270 -5.93 3.11 -27.59
C LYS A 270 -7.17 2.88 -26.76
N VAL A 271 -7.04 2.76 -25.45
CA VAL A 271 -8.17 2.48 -24.54
C VAL A 271 -8.26 3.59 -23.51
N ALA A 272 -9.45 4.07 -23.24
CA ALA A 272 -9.71 4.95 -22.09
C ALA A 272 -11.05 4.64 -21.45
N SER A 273 -11.20 5.03 -20.19
CA SER A 273 -12.45 4.86 -19.47
C SER A 273 -12.87 6.11 -18.69
N SER A 274 -14.11 6.08 -18.18
CA SER A 274 -14.73 7.13 -17.38
C SER A 274 -15.86 6.57 -16.53
N PHE A 275 -15.94 7.00 -15.28
CA PHE A 275 -17.11 6.72 -14.43
C PHE A 275 -18.29 7.65 -14.69
N ILE A 276 -18.12 8.68 -15.53
CA ILE A 276 -19.13 9.71 -15.81
C ILE A 276 -19.97 9.36 -17.05
N SER A 277 -19.33 9.13 -18.19
CA SER A 277 -20.02 8.82 -19.45
C SER A 277 -19.08 8.33 -20.54
N LEU A 278 -19.65 7.76 -21.61
CA LEU A 278 -18.88 7.39 -22.80
C LEU A 278 -18.23 8.61 -23.48
N ASP A 279 -18.90 9.75 -23.51
CA ASP A 279 -18.34 10.99 -24.08
C ASP A 279 -17.14 11.47 -23.25
N GLN A 280 -17.18 11.31 -21.95
CA GLN A 280 -16.07 11.62 -21.08
C GLN A 280 -14.90 10.62 -21.28
N ALA A 281 -15.17 9.32 -21.46
CA ALA A 281 -14.13 8.33 -21.81
C ALA A 281 -13.41 8.71 -23.12
N GLN A 282 -14.17 9.13 -24.14
CA GLN A 282 -13.60 9.63 -25.40
C GLN A 282 -12.78 10.90 -25.21
N ARG A 283 -13.21 11.78 -24.29
CA ARG A 283 -12.46 12.99 -23.92
C ARG A 283 -11.15 12.65 -23.25
N ASN A 284 -11.17 11.71 -22.30
CA ASN A 284 -9.98 11.21 -21.63
C ASN A 284 -8.99 10.62 -22.64
N LEU A 285 -9.48 9.83 -23.60
CA LEU A 285 -8.64 9.27 -24.67
C LEU A 285 -7.93 10.36 -25.49
N ARG A 286 -8.70 11.35 -25.95
CA ARG A 286 -8.14 12.45 -26.76
C ARG A 286 -7.21 13.34 -25.98
N GLY A 287 -7.52 13.64 -24.71
CA GLY A 287 -6.73 14.53 -23.85
C GLY A 287 -5.41 13.90 -23.38
N GLU A 288 -5.42 12.61 -23.08
CA GLU A 288 -4.24 11.94 -22.50
C GLU A 288 -3.34 11.26 -23.53
N ILE A 289 -3.91 10.71 -24.60
CA ILE A 289 -3.16 10.03 -25.66
C ILE A 289 -3.19 10.85 -26.96
N GLY A 290 -4.38 11.24 -27.44
CA GLY A 290 -4.51 12.01 -28.68
C GLY A 290 -3.79 11.39 -29.87
N GLY A 291 -2.82 12.11 -30.42
CA GLY A 291 -2.00 11.68 -31.57
C GLY A 291 -0.77 10.84 -31.21
N ASP A 292 -0.48 10.62 -29.92
CA ASP A 292 0.73 9.90 -29.51
C ASP A 292 0.75 8.46 -30.03
N GLY A 293 1.93 8.01 -30.44
CA GLY A 293 2.23 6.60 -30.67
C GLY A 293 2.59 5.87 -29.36
N PHE A 294 2.67 4.55 -29.40
CA PHE A 294 2.97 3.71 -28.24
C PHE A 294 4.24 4.14 -27.50
N GLU A 295 5.36 4.33 -28.23
CA GLU A 295 6.64 4.72 -27.59
C GLU A 295 6.58 6.10 -26.95
N GLN A 296 5.77 7.03 -27.48
CA GLN A 296 5.60 8.35 -26.88
C GLN A 296 4.80 8.25 -25.57
N THR A 297 3.73 7.47 -25.54
CA THR A 297 2.96 7.23 -24.30
C THR A 297 3.83 6.56 -23.23
N LYS A 298 4.58 5.51 -23.64
CA LYS A 298 5.54 4.82 -22.75
C LYS A 298 6.59 5.77 -22.18
N ALA A 299 7.17 6.62 -23.04
CA ALA A 299 8.19 7.61 -22.63
C ALA A 299 7.62 8.65 -21.65
N LYS A 300 6.38 9.15 -21.89
CA LYS A 300 5.70 10.08 -21.00
C LYS A 300 5.45 9.44 -19.63
N ALA A 301 4.94 8.21 -19.57
CA ALA A 301 4.74 7.46 -18.33
C ALA A 301 6.06 7.24 -17.58
N LYS A 302 7.14 6.86 -18.31
CA LYS A 302 8.48 6.74 -17.73
C LYS A 302 8.95 8.05 -17.10
N ALA A 303 8.78 9.19 -17.81
CA ALA A 303 9.21 10.49 -17.32
C ALA A 303 8.44 10.93 -16.06
N VAL A 304 7.16 10.59 -15.95
CA VAL A 304 6.38 10.85 -14.73
C VAL A 304 6.96 10.10 -13.53
N TRP A 305 7.21 8.81 -13.64
CA TRP A 305 7.83 8.03 -12.57
C TRP A 305 9.24 8.48 -12.22
N GLN A 306 10.06 8.76 -13.23
CA GLN A 306 11.45 9.23 -13.02
C GLN A 306 11.46 10.51 -12.19
N ARG A 307 10.58 11.47 -12.47
CA ARG A 307 10.46 12.71 -11.70
C ARG A 307 10.14 12.45 -10.23
N GLU A 308 9.27 11.48 -9.94
CA GLU A 308 8.94 11.16 -8.54
C GLU A 308 10.11 10.44 -7.83
N PHE A 309 10.82 9.57 -8.52
CA PHE A 309 11.99 8.88 -7.96
C PHE A 309 13.20 9.81 -7.79
N ASP A 310 13.37 10.81 -8.66
CA ASP A 310 14.46 11.79 -8.56
C ASP A 310 14.33 12.71 -7.32
N ARG A 311 13.20 12.66 -6.64
CA ARG A 311 13.06 13.33 -5.33
C ARG A 311 13.89 12.68 -4.23
N ILE A 312 14.24 11.39 -4.38
CA ILE A 312 14.96 10.63 -3.36
C ILE A 312 16.05 9.81 -4.04
N GLU A 313 17.29 10.26 -3.92
CA GLU A 313 18.48 9.56 -4.41
C GLU A 313 19.13 8.78 -3.26
N VAL A 314 19.28 7.47 -3.39
CA VAL A 314 19.97 6.62 -2.42
C VAL A 314 21.24 6.02 -2.99
N SER A 315 22.29 5.97 -2.19
CA SER A 315 23.59 5.40 -2.57
C SER A 315 23.98 4.27 -1.62
N ASP A 316 24.14 3.08 -2.19
CA ASP A 316 24.57 1.87 -1.50
C ASP A 316 25.32 0.94 -2.48
N PRO A 317 26.36 0.23 -2.01
CA PRO A 317 27.07 -0.76 -2.85
C PRO A 317 26.20 -2.01 -3.12
N ASP A 318 25.22 -2.30 -2.29
CA ASP A 318 24.28 -3.39 -2.48
C ASP A 318 23.13 -2.92 -3.39
N ILE A 319 23.07 -3.49 -4.58
CA ILE A 319 22.07 -3.16 -5.58
C ILE A 319 20.66 -3.61 -5.13
N ASP A 320 20.55 -4.69 -4.37
CA ASP A 320 19.24 -5.22 -3.94
C ASP A 320 18.61 -4.33 -2.85
N ASN A 321 19.40 -3.69 -1.99
CA ASN A 321 18.90 -2.66 -1.09
C ASN A 321 18.26 -1.50 -1.87
N ARG A 322 18.91 -1.05 -2.95
CA ARG A 322 18.40 0.03 -3.81
C ARG A 322 17.15 -0.40 -4.58
N ARG A 323 17.14 -1.63 -5.12
CA ARG A 323 15.98 -2.20 -5.81
C ARG A 323 14.78 -2.33 -4.88
N THR A 324 14.98 -2.86 -3.68
CA THR A 324 13.93 -2.97 -2.66
C THR A 324 13.37 -1.60 -2.31
N PHE A 325 14.23 -0.60 -2.11
CA PHE A 325 13.83 0.76 -1.78
C PHE A 325 12.94 1.40 -2.87
N TYR A 326 13.39 1.37 -4.14
CA TYR A 326 12.61 1.97 -5.22
C TYR A 326 11.36 1.15 -5.56
N SER A 327 11.37 -0.16 -5.36
CA SER A 327 10.17 -0.99 -5.52
C SER A 327 9.14 -0.71 -4.42
N ALA A 328 9.57 -0.51 -3.17
CA ALA A 328 8.71 -0.08 -2.10
C ALA A 328 8.17 1.35 -2.33
N LEU A 329 9.02 2.29 -2.75
CA LEU A 329 8.59 3.65 -3.09
C LEU A 329 7.56 3.66 -4.23
N TYR A 330 7.74 2.82 -5.25
CA TYR A 330 6.76 2.64 -6.32
C TYR A 330 5.39 2.19 -5.77
N ARG A 331 5.35 1.22 -4.82
CA ARG A 331 4.10 0.77 -4.20
C ARG A 331 3.40 1.88 -3.42
N MET A 332 4.14 2.66 -2.65
CA MET A 332 3.58 3.78 -1.88
C MET A 332 2.88 4.83 -2.74
N LEU A 333 3.33 5.03 -3.98
CA LEU A 333 2.80 6.08 -4.86
C LEU A 333 1.64 5.60 -5.75
N GLN A 334 1.07 4.43 -5.48
CA GLN A 334 -0.07 3.89 -6.23
C GLN A 334 -1.41 4.32 -5.61
N PHE A 335 -1.50 4.37 -4.29
CA PHE A 335 -2.75 4.61 -3.55
C PHE A 335 -2.64 5.83 -2.63
N PRO A 336 -3.78 6.50 -2.28
CA PRO A 336 -5.12 6.29 -2.83
C PRO A 336 -5.18 6.64 -4.31
N ARG A 337 -6.07 5.98 -5.03
CA ARG A 337 -6.23 6.15 -6.48
C ARG A 337 -7.08 7.39 -6.78
N MET A 338 -6.67 8.18 -7.78
CA MET A 338 -7.49 9.25 -8.34
C MET A 338 -8.84 8.71 -8.82
N PHE A 339 -9.93 9.42 -8.52
CA PHE A 339 -11.28 9.07 -8.97
C PHE A 339 -12.01 10.25 -9.60
N HIS A 340 -11.29 11.28 -10.00
CA HIS A 340 -11.80 12.47 -10.66
C HIS A 340 -11.28 12.59 -12.09
N GLU A 341 -12.00 13.34 -12.89
CA GLU A 341 -11.79 13.52 -14.31
C GLU A 341 -11.79 15.03 -14.66
N VAL A 342 -11.50 15.37 -15.91
CA VAL A 342 -11.56 16.77 -16.39
C VAL A 342 -12.65 16.88 -17.44
N ASP A 343 -13.64 17.72 -17.20
CA ASP A 343 -14.78 17.90 -18.08
C ASP A 343 -14.46 18.71 -19.35
N ALA A 344 -15.51 19.00 -20.14
CA ALA A 344 -15.40 19.78 -21.38
C ALA A 344 -14.97 21.23 -21.17
N LYS A 345 -15.13 21.75 -19.96
CA LYS A 345 -14.78 23.14 -19.59
C LYS A 345 -13.41 23.21 -18.91
N GLY A 346 -12.70 22.09 -18.80
CA GLY A 346 -11.43 22.00 -18.08
C GLY A 346 -11.57 21.98 -16.56
N GLN A 347 -12.78 21.71 -16.04
CA GLN A 347 -13.04 21.65 -14.61
C GLN A 347 -12.82 20.23 -14.09
N THR A 348 -12.23 20.10 -12.91
CA THR A 348 -12.13 18.84 -12.19
C THR A 348 -13.52 18.45 -11.68
N VAL A 349 -13.97 17.26 -12.05
CA VAL A 349 -15.27 16.68 -11.70
C VAL A 349 -15.11 15.20 -11.37
N HIS A 350 -16.04 14.61 -10.60
CA HIS A 350 -16.04 13.19 -10.35
C HIS A 350 -17.46 12.62 -10.29
N TYR A 351 -17.60 11.36 -10.65
CA TYR A 351 -18.76 10.55 -10.28
C TYR A 351 -18.66 10.21 -8.80
N SER A 352 -19.72 10.50 -8.04
CA SER A 352 -19.78 10.15 -6.63
C SER A 352 -20.21 8.70 -6.44
N PRO A 353 -19.37 7.84 -5.87
CA PRO A 353 -19.76 6.48 -5.51
C PRO A 353 -20.71 6.42 -4.30
N TYR A 354 -21.07 7.57 -3.73
CA TYR A 354 -21.93 7.70 -2.56
C TYR A 354 -23.37 8.04 -2.91
N ASP A 355 -23.60 8.98 -3.84
CA ASP A 355 -24.95 9.42 -4.24
C ASP A 355 -25.28 9.20 -5.72
N GLY A 356 -24.31 8.73 -6.53
CA GLY A 356 -24.48 8.43 -7.94
C GLY A 356 -24.59 9.63 -8.87
N LYS A 357 -24.20 10.82 -8.41
CA LYS A 357 -24.21 12.05 -9.21
C LYS A 357 -22.80 12.46 -9.61
N VAL A 358 -22.72 13.43 -10.53
CA VAL A 358 -21.44 14.06 -10.89
C VAL A 358 -21.30 15.36 -10.10
N HIS A 359 -20.18 15.49 -9.37
CA HIS A 359 -19.86 16.66 -8.56
C HIS A 359 -18.56 17.32 -9.02
N PRO A 360 -18.37 18.63 -8.73
CA PRO A 360 -17.09 19.29 -8.95
C PRO A 360 -16.06 18.92 -7.88
N GLY A 361 -14.79 18.95 -8.25
CA GLY A 361 -13.65 18.80 -7.34
C GLY A 361 -13.00 17.42 -7.35
N PHE A 362 -12.02 17.27 -6.48
CA PHE A 362 -11.22 16.06 -6.33
C PHE A 362 -12.00 14.94 -5.64
N LEU A 363 -11.73 13.70 -6.02
CA LEU A 363 -12.06 12.50 -5.27
C LEU A 363 -10.92 11.50 -5.40
N TYR A 364 -10.59 10.82 -4.30
CA TYR A 364 -9.64 9.73 -4.23
C TYR A 364 -10.29 8.54 -3.54
N THR A 365 -9.91 7.33 -3.93
CA THR A 365 -10.47 6.09 -3.40
C THR A 365 -9.45 4.96 -3.36
N ASP A 366 -9.89 3.74 -3.06
CA ASP A 366 -9.07 2.53 -2.98
C ASP A 366 -7.98 2.64 -1.90
N ASN A 367 -8.42 2.90 -0.67
CA ASN A 367 -7.51 3.00 0.46
C ASN A 367 -8.19 2.58 1.76
N GLY A 368 -7.44 1.85 2.59
CA GLY A 368 -7.74 1.53 3.98
C GLY A 368 -6.94 2.43 4.91
N PHE A 369 -7.65 3.24 5.70
CA PHE A 369 -6.96 4.17 6.59
C PHE A 369 -6.43 3.50 7.86
N TRP A 370 -6.96 2.32 8.23
CA TRP A 370 -6.40 1.52 9.31
C TRP A 370 -4.92 1.17 9.09
N ASP A 371 -4.56 0.94 7.84
CA ASP A 371 -3.19 0.66 7.42
C ASP A 371 -2.39 1.94 7.25
N THR A 372 -2.84 2.84 6.38
CA THR A 372 -2.03 3.87 5.73
C THR A 372 -1.81 5.13 6.56
N TRP A 373 -2.61 5.38 7.60
CA TRP A 373 -2.43 6.54 8.49
C TRP A 373 -1.08 6.52 9.22
N ARG A 374 -0.48 5.32 9.37
CA ARG A 374 0.71 5.10 10.20
C ARG A 374 1.99 5.66 9.58
N ALA A 375 2.18 5.50 8.26
CA ALA A 375 3.39 5.96 7.57
C ALA A 375 3.14 6.52 6.17
N VAL A 376 2.17 6.01 5.38
CA VAL A 376 1.93 6.50 4.01
C VAL A 376 1.53 7.98 4.01
N PHE A 377 0.51 8.35 4.78
CA PHE A 377 0.06 9.75 4.85
C PHE A 377 1.07 10.67 5.52
N PRO A 378 1.77 10.29 6.61
CA PRO A 378 2.90 11.06 7.09
C PRO A 378 4.01 11.28 6.06
N PHE A 379 4.24 10.32 5.16
CA PHE A 379 5.17 10.49 4.05
C PHE A 379 4.63 11.47 2.99
N PHE A 380 3.34 11.40 2.67
CA PHE A 380 2.73 12.37 1.76
C PHE A 380 2.76 13.78 2.33
N ALA A 381 2.41 13.97 3.59
CA ALA A 381 2.51 15.26 4.26
C ALA A 381 3.95 15.82 4.25
N LEU A 382 4.97 14.94 4.33
CA LEU A 382 6.37 15.34 4.30
C LEU A 382 6.87 15.65 2.89
N MET A 383 6.59 14.79 1.90
CA MET A 383 7.23 14.80 0.57
C MET A 383 6.32 15.29 -0.56
N TYR A 384 4.98 15.19 -0.39
CA TYR A 384 3.97 15.44 -1.41
C TYR A 384 2.77 16.26 -0.88
N PRO A 385 3.02 17.41 -0.18
CA PRO A 385 1.95 18.13 0.51
C PRO A 385 0.85 18.65 -0.42
N GLU A 386 1.15 18.92 -1.70
CA GLU A 386 0.16 19.33 -2.69
C GLU A 386 -0.80 18.18 -3.01
N ARG A 387 -0.26 16.96 -3.20
CA ARG A 387 -1.06 15.75 -3.41
C ARG A 387 -1.90 15.40 -2.20
N ASP A 388 -1.31 15.50 -1.01
CA ASP A 388 -2.01 15.27 0.25
C ASP A 388 -3.16 16.27 0.45
N SER A 389 -2.97 17.53 0.07
CA SER A 389 -4.03 18.55 0.07
C SER A 389 -5.21 18.18 -0.84
N GLU A 390 -4.94 17.69 -2.06
CA GLU A 390 -5.99 17.20 -2.97
C GLU A 390 -6.76 16.01 -2.38
N ILE A 391 -6.05 15.08 -1.74
CA ILE A 391 -6.66 13.91 -1.08
C ILE A 391 -7.54 14.37 0.09
N MET A 392 -7.04 15.29 0.93
CA MET A 392 -7.82 15.87 2.03
C MET A 392 -9.07 16.60 1.51
N GLN A 393 -8.97 17.36 0.42
CA GLN A 393 -10.13 17.98 -0.22
C GLN A 393 -11.09 16.92 -0.78
N GLY A 394 -10.59 15.78 -1.26
CA GLY A 394 -11.41 14.62 -1.64
C GLY A 394 -12.22 14.06 -0.46
N LEU A 395 -11.64 14.02 0.75
CA LEU A 395 -12.37 13.62 1.97
C LEU A 395 -13.45 14.64 2.36
N VAL A 396 -13.21 15.95 2.15
CA VAL A 396 -14.25 16.98 2.31
C VAL A 396 -15.43 16.70 1.40
N ASN A 397 -15.17 16.40 0.13
CA ASN A 397 -16.20 16.08 -0.85
C ASN A 397 -16.95 14.80 -0.47
N THR A 398 -16.23 13.74 -0.08
CA THR A 398 -16.83 12.50 0.44
C THR A 398 -17.78 12.76 1.61
N TYR A 399 -17.38 13.60 2.57
CA TYR A 399 -18.25 13.95 3.69
C TYR A 399 -19.50 14.72 3.26
N LYS A 400 -19.35 15.69 2.36
CA LYS A 400 -20.49 16.48 1.83
C LYS A 400 -21.49 15.63 1.06
N GLU A 401 -21.02 14.61 0.36
CA GLU A 401 -21.84 13.73 -0.50
C GLU A 401 -22.46 12.55 0.28
N SER A 402 -21.72 11.94 1.20
CA SER A 402 -22.19 10.77 1.97
C SER A 402 -22.69 11.13 3.36
N GLY A 403 -22.27 12.25 3.91
CA GLY A 403 -22.46 12.64 5.30
C GLY A 403 -21.48 11.99 6.28
N TRP A 404 -20.44 11.24 5.81
CA TRP A 404 -19.50 10.51 6.65
C TRP A 404 -18.08 10.53 6.07
N LEU A 405 -17.07 10.41 6.94
CA LEU A 405 -15.72 10.05 6.52
C LEU A 405 -15.64 8.53 6.32
N PRO A 406 -14.95 8.05 5.26
CA PRO A 406 -14.68 6.63 5.10
C PRO A 406 -13.57 6.19 6.07
N GLU A 407 -13.61 4.93 6.46
CA GLU A 407 -12.46 4.25 7.09
C GLU A 407 -11.81 3.28 6.11
N TRP A 408 -12.60 2.76 5.17
CA TRP A 408 -12.20 2.09 3.95
C TRP A 408 -13.08 2.58 2.78
N ALA A 409 -12.47 2.87 1.64
CA ALA A 409 -13.17 3.23 0.42
C ALA A 409 -12.69 2.36 -0.76
N SER A 410 -13.64 1.76 -1.53
CA SER A 410 -13.36 1.02 -2.77
C SER A 410 -14.66 0.72 -3.55
N PRO A 411 -15.11 1.58 -4.50
CA PRO A 411 -14.79 3.00 -4.53
C PRO A 411 -15.58 3.81 -3.49
N GLY A 412 -16.76 3.36 -3.03
CA GLY A 412 -17.53 3.94 -1.92
C GLY A 412 -17.15 3.34 -0.57
N HIS A 413 -17.96 3.62 0.46
CA HIS A 413 -17.72 3.07 1.79
C HIS A 413 -17.69 1.55 1.81
N ARG A 414 -16.70 0.98 2.48
CA ARG A 414 -16.59 -0.47 2.70
C ARG A 414 -16.49 -0.74 4.20
N ASP A 415 -17.17 -1.80 4.64
CA ASP A 415 -17.11 -2.28 6.02
C ASP A 415 -15.96 -3.27 6.17
N VAL A 416 -14.77 -2.73 6.29
CA VAL A 416 -13.52 -3.48 6.46
C VAL A 416 -12.66 -2.72 7.46
N MET A 417 -12.03 -3.46 8.35
CA MET A 417 -11.18 -2.95 9.44
C MET A 417 -11.90 -2.11 10.50
N ILE A 418 -11.22 -1.87 11.58
CA ILE A 418 -11.71 -1.16 12.77
C ILE A 418 -11.18 0.27 12.82
N GLY A 419 -11.63 1.04 13.80
CA GLY A 419 -11.10 2.36 14.12
C GLY A 419 -11.91 3.50 13.52
N SER A 420 -11.37 4.70 13.66
CA SER A 420 -11.78 5.94 12.97
C SER A 420 -10.51 6.68 12.56
N ASN A 421 -9.72 5.98 11.76
CA ASN A 421 -8.33 6.33 11.45
C ASN A 421 -8.19 7.48 10.46
N SER A 422 -9.29 7.81 9.74
CA SER A 422 -9.40 9.05 8.97
C SER A 422 -9.05 10.29 9.81
N ALA A 423 -9.37 10.28 11.11
CA ALA A 423 -9.02 11.36 12.01
C ALA A 423 -7.50 11.55 12.18
N ASN A 424 -6.74 10.45 12.18
CA ASN A 424 -5.29 10.48 12.37
C ASN A 424 -4.60 11.18 11.19
N LEU A 425 -4.92 10.77 9.97
CA LEU A 425 -4.29 11.34 8.76
C LEU A 425 -4.71 12.79 8.50
N ILE A 426 -5.97 13.16 8.78
CA ILE A 426 -6.46 14.55 8.62
C ILE A 426 -5.73 15.48 9.59
N ALA A 427 -5.63 15.09 10.87
CA ALA A 427 -4.93 15.87 11.86
C ALA A 427 -3.43 15.97 11.55
N ASP A 428 -2.80 14.86 11.13
CA ASP A 428 -1.39 14.85 10.76
C ASP A 428 -1.12 15.79 9.59
N ALA A 429 -1.92 15.71 8.51
CA ALA A 429 -1.79 16.58 7.35
C ALA A 429 -1.83 18.08 7.76
N TYR A 430 -2.87 18.49 8.49
CA TYR A 430 -3.01 19.89 8.88
C TYR A 430 -1.92 20.38 9.83
N LEU A 431 -1.60 19.60 10.88
CA LEU A 431 -0.58 19.95 11.88
C LEU A 431 0.82 19.93 11.27
N ASN A 432 1.04 19.13 10.25
CA ASN A 432 2.26 19.13 9.46
C ASN A 432 2.28 20.20 8.34
N GLY A 433 1.34 21.13 8.32
CA GLY A 433 1.37 22.31 7.46
C GLY A 433 0.81 22.08 6.05
N VAL A 434 0.15 20.95 5.77
CA VAL A 434 -0.62 20.77 4.53
C VAL A 434 -1.82 21.73 4.58
N ARG A 435 -2.04 22.46 3.50
CA ARG A 435 -3.08 23.50 3.38
C ARG A 435 -3.73 23.39 2.00
N GLY A 436 -4.86 24.10 1.81
CA GLY A 436 -5.59 24.12 0.54
C GLY A 436 -6.84 23.24 0.54
N PHE A 437 -7.28 22.78 1.70
CA PHE A 437 -8.51 22.03 1.92
C PHE A 437 -9.35 22.61 3.06
N ASP A 438 -10.65 22.30 3.09
CA ASP A 438 -11.60 22.80 4.09
C ASP A 438 -11.47 21.98 5.40
N VAL A 439 -10.54 22.40 6.25
CA VAL A 439 -10.26 21.74 7.52
C VAL A 439 -11.41 21.82 8.52
N GLU A 440 -12.22 22.88 8.50
CA GLU A 440 -13.36 23.02 9.42
C GLU A 440 -14.42 21.95 9.14
N THR A 441 -14.74 21.73 7.87
CA THR A 441 -15.63 20.63 7.44
C THR A 441 -15.06 19.27 7.83
N LEU A 442 -13.75 19.04 7.66
CA LEU A 442 -13.13 17.77 8.08
C LEU A 442 -13.15 17.61 9.59
N TYR A 443 -12.92 18.69 10.35
CA TYR A 443 -13.00 18.64 11.80
C TYR A 443 -14.42 18.25 12.27
N GLU A 444 -15.46 18.86 11.71
CA GLU A 444 -16.86 18.47 11.95
C GLU A 444 -17.08 16.99 11.66
N ALA A 445 -16.60 16.52 10.53
CA ALA A 445 -16.72 15.13 10.10
C ALA A 445 -16.00 14.15 11.07
N MET A 446 -14.79 14.50 11.53
CA MET A 446 -14.02 13.73 12.52
C MET A 446 -14.80 13.61 13.84
N VAL A 447 -15.36 14.72 14.34
CA VAL A 447 -16.18 14.75 15.56
C VAL A 447 -17.44 13.90 15.40
N LYS A 448 -18.10 13.98 14.24
CA LYS A 448 -19.26 13.15 13.92
C LYS A 448 -18.91 11.67 13.96
N ASN A 449 -17.85 11.25 13.24
CA ASN A 449 -17.41 9.84 13.26
C ASN A 449 -17.01 9.38 14.68
N ALA A 450 -16.45 10.27 15.51
CA ALA A 450 -16.03 9.96 16.89
C ALA A 450 -17.15 9.89 17.91
N THR A 451 -18.34 10.42 17.59
CA THR A 451 -19.46 10.54 18.54
C THR A 451 -20.70 9.77 18.12
N THR A 452 -20.76 9.33 16.88
CA THR A 452 -21.93 8.65 16.32
C THR A 452 -21.53 7.42 15.51
N SER A 453 -22.50 6.52 15.29
CA SER A 453 -22.38 5.38 14.39
C SER A 453 -23.65 5.29 13.56
N LYS A 454 -23.51 5.00 12.28
CA LYS A 454 -24.64 4.66 11.42
C LYS A 454 -25.10 3.22 11.61
N GLY A 455 -24.34 2.43 12.37
CA GLY A 455 -24.50 0.99 12.47
C GLY A 455 -23.94 0.28 11.22
N ARG A 456 -24.36 -0.95 10.98
CA ARG A 456 -23.95 -1.79 9.87
C ARG A 456 -25.15 -1.96 8.89
N PRO A 457 -25.43 -0.97 8.03
CA PRO A 457 -26.53 -1.07 7.08
C PRO A 457 -26.30 -2.25 6.14
N VAL A 458 -27.39 -2.98 5.85
CA VAL A 458 -27.34 -4.10 4.92
C VAL A 458 -28.07 -3.75 3.62
N ASP A 459 -27.56 -4.26 2.50
CA ASP A 459 -28.23 -4.17 1.22
C ASP A 459 -29.43 -5.14 1.14
N LYS A 460 -30.14 -5.14 -0.01
CA LYS A 460 -31.29 -6.04 -0.21
C LYS A 460 -30.94 -7.53 -0.22
N LYS A 461 -29.64 -7.87 -0.32
CA LYS A 461 -29.10 -9.23 -0.27
C LYS A 461 -28.58 -9.62 1.11
N GLY A 462 -28.68 -8.70 2.10
CA GLY A 462 -28.20 -8.92 3.46
C GLY A 462 -26.69 -8.68 3.67
N ASN A 463 -25.98 -8.15 2.66
CA ASN A 463 -24.57 -7.80 2.82
C ASN A 463 -24.44 -6.49 3.58
N VAL A 464 -23.48 -6.41 4.49
CA VAL A 464 -23.15 -5.15 5.16
C VAL A 464 -22.54 -4.20 4.14
N VAL A 465 -23.08 -2.99 4.05
CA VAL A 465 -22.63 -1.97 3.09
C VAL A 465 -22.29 -0.70 3.85
N GLY A 466 -21.01 -0.38 3.92
CA GLY A 466 -20.53 0.90 4.39
C GLY A 466 -20.82 1.20 5.85
N ALA A 467 -20.35 0.40 6.78
CA ALA A 467 -20.28 0.82 8.17
C ALA A 467 -19.42 2.07 8.28
N VAL A 468 -19.91 3.07 8.99
CA VAL A 468 -19.26 4.36 9.19
C VAL A 468 -19.49 4.84 10.62
N GLY A 469 -18.59 5.68 11.11
CA GLY A 469 -18.54 6.07 12.51
C GLY A 469 -17.94 4.97 13.40
N ARG A 470 -18.07 5.10 14.72
CA ARG A 470 -17.49 4.17 15.70
C ARG A 470 -18.51 3.15 16.17
N GLU A 471 -18.25 1.89 15.93
CA GLU A 471 -19.06 0.80 16.50
C GLU A 471 -18.85 0.74 18.01
N GLY A 472 -19.95 0.63 18.78
CA GLY A 472 -19.93 0.65 20.25
C GLY A 472 -19.62 2.02 20.84
N VAL A 473 -19.82 3.10 20.09
CA VAL A 473 -19.56 4.48 20.53
C VAL A 473 -20.36 4.87 21.79
N GLU A 474 -21.55 4.35 21.97
CA GLU A 474 -22.39 4.57 23.16
C GLU A 474 -21.73 4.04 24.44
N TYR A 475 -21.09 2.90 24.36
CA TYR A 475 -20.30 2.33 25.46
C TYR A 475 -19.02 3.11 25.66
N TYR A 476 -18.29 3.39 24.57
CA TYR A 476 -17.03 4.11 24.63
C TYR A 476 -17.19 5.51 25.25
N ASN A 477 -18.24 6.24 24.89
CA ASN A 477 -18.55 7.54 25.46
C ASN A 477 -18.86 7.49 26.96
N ARG A 478 -19.50 6.41 27.42
CA ARG A 478 -19.91 6.25 28.84
C ARG A 478 -18.80 5.64 29.70
N LEU A 479 -18.19 4.56 29.22
CA LEU A 479 -17.24 3.74 29.98
C LEU A 479 -15.78 4.07 29.68
N GLY A 480 -15.52 4.62 28.48
CA GLY A 480 -14.19 4.87 27.93
C GLY A 480 -13.59 3.62 27.29
N TYR A 481 -14.37 2.59 27.04
CA TYR A 481 -14.00 1.41 26.26
C TYR A 481 -15.27 0.75 25.71
N VAL A 482 -15.10 -0.06 24.68
CA VAL A 482 -16.13 -0.96 24.16
C VAL A 482 -16.07 -2.24 24.97
N PRO A 483 -17.17 -2.67 25.65
CA PRO A 483 -17.15 -3.84 26.51
C PRO A 483 -16.99 -5.15 25.71
N TYR A 484 -16.38 -6.15 26.35
CA TYR A 484 -16.19 -7.48 25.78
C TYR A 484 -17.52 -8.27 25.69
N ASP A 485 -18.40 -8.09 26.64
CA ASP A 485 -19.64 -8.89 26.85
C ASP A 485 -20.89 -8.29 26.17
N VAL A 486 -20.72 -7.38 25.19
CA VAL A 486 -21.86 -6.74 24.48
C VAL A 486 -22.01 -7.23 23.03
N GLY A 487 -21.26 -8.25 22.61
CA GLY A 487 -21.37 -8.84 21.28
C GLY A 487 -20.71 -8.02 20.17
N ILE A 488 -19.83 -7.07 20.54
CA ILE A 488 -18.99 -6.32 19.60
C ILE A 488 -17.60 -6.95 19.60
N ASN A 489 -17.21 -7.51 18.46
CA ASN A 489 -15.90 -8.12 18.28
C ASN A 489 -14.79 -7.07 18.30
N GLU A 490 -13.55 -7.51 18.57
CA GLU A 490 -12.35 -6.66 18.49
C GLU A 490 -12.41 -5.44 19.43
N ASN A 491 -13.18 -5.58 20.51
CA ASN A 491 -13.56 -4.50 21.41
C ASN A 491 -12.38 -3.79 22.07
N ALA A 492 -11.31 -4.52 22.46
CA ALA A 492 -10.11 -3.91 23.03
C ALA A 492 -9.32 -3.16 21.94
N ALA A 493 -9.14 -3.76 20.77
CA ALA A 493 -8.48 -3.12 19.63
C ALA A 493 -9.20 -1.84 19.20
N ARG A 494 -10.54 -1.90 19.02
CA ARG A 494 -11.37 -0.71 18.73
C ARG A 494 -11.15 0.41 19.75
N SER A 495 -11.17 0.07 21.03
CA SER A 495 -11.01 1.05 22.12
C SER A 495 -9.63 1.72 22.11
N LEU A 496 -8.56 0.97 21.81
CA LEU A 496 -7.21 1.50 21.68
C LEU A 496 -7.09 2.45 20.48
N GLU A 497 -7.64 2.06 19.34
CA GLU A 497 -7.66 2.88 18.14
C GLU A 497 -8.50 4.15 18.32
N TYR A 498 -9.64 4.07 19.00
CA TYR A 498 -10.44 5.26 19.32
C TYR A 498 -9.68 6.23 20.22
N ALA A 499 -8.87 5.73 21.17
CA ALA A 499 -8.06 6.58 22.03
C ALA A 499 -6.96 7.31 21.22
N THR A 500 -6.35 6.64 20.26
CA THR A 500 -5.35 7.25 19.35
C THR A 500 -6.01 8.29 18.43
N ALA A 501 -7.17 7.98 17.87
CA ALA A 501 -7.93 8.93 17.05
C ALA A 501 -8.40 10.15 17.87
N ASP A 502 -8.82 9.96 19.10
CA ASP A 502 -9.18 11.06 20.02
C ASP A 502 -7.99 11.97 20.32
N PHE A 503 -6.78 11.41 20.45
CA PHE A 503 -5.57 12.23 20.52
C PHE A 503 -5.42 13.14 19.30
N SER A 504 -5.57 12.59 18.10
CA SER A 504 -5.46 13.35 16.85
C SER A 504 -6.53 14.45 16.76
N ILE A 505 -7.78 14.16 17.15
CA ILE A 505 -8.86 15.15 17.23
C ILE A 505 -8.50 16.26 18.24
N SER A 506 -7.99 15.89 19.41
CA SER A 506 -7.55 16.85 20.45
C SER A 506 -6.49 17.81 19.93
N ARG A 507 -5.50 17.29 19.21
CA ARG A 507 -4.42 18.08 18.62
C ARG A 507 -4.93 19.06 17.57
N LEU A 508 -5.81 18.61 16.69
CA LEU A 508 -6.42 19.45 15.66
C LEU A 508 -7.36 20.48 16.28
N ALA A 509 -8.19 20.09 17.26
CA ALA A 509 -9.05 21.01 18.02
C ALA A 509 -8.26 22.16 18.65
N SER A 510 -7.13 21.83 19.28
CA SER A 510 -6.22 22.83 19.86
C SER A 510 -5.69 23.81 18.81
N ALA A 511 -5.27 23.31 17.63
CA ALA A 511 -4.78 24.15 16.54
C ALA A 511 -5.88 25.04 15.91
N LEU A 512 -7.13 24.61 15.97
CA LEU A 512 -8.30 25.36 15.48
C LEU A 512 -8.94 26.24 16.57
N GLY A 513 -8.35 26.33 17.78
CA GLY A 513 -8.85 27.14 18.89
C GLY A 513 -10.12 26.58 19.59
N LYS A 514 -10.47 25.32 19.33
CA LYS A 514 -11.64 24.63 19.94
C LYS A 514 -11.25 24.05 21.30
N THR A 515 -11.07 24.91 22.30
CA THR A 515 -10.43 24.58 23.59
C THR A 515 -11.16 23.50 24.37
N GLU A 516 -12.49 23.49 24.40
CA GLU A 516 -13.25 22.50 25.19
C GLU A 516 -13.16 21.11 24.54
N ASP A 517 -13.28 21.03 23.22
CA ASP A 517 -13.07 19.78 22.48
C ASP A 517 -11.64 19.27 22.67
N ALA A 518 -10.63 20.15 22.62
CA ALA A 518 -9.25 19.78 22.83
C ALA A 518 -9.04 19.11 24.19
N LYS A 519 -9.65 19.63 25.25
CA LYS A 519 -9.58 19.03 26.60
C LYS A 519 -10.34 17.69 26.66
N LEU A 520 -11.57 17.65 26.10
CA LEU A 520 -12.41 16.46 26.10
C LEU A 520 -11.68 15.29 25.42
N TYR A 521 -11.21 15.51 24.19
CA TYR A 521 -10.56 14.46 23.43
C TYR A 521 -9.16 14.10 23.97
N ALA A 522 -8.43 15.05 24.60
CA ALA A 522 -7.20 14.72 25.32
C ALA A 522 -7.47 13.78 26.52
N ALA A 523 -8.57 14.00 27.25
CA ALA A 523 -8.96 13.09 28.33
C ALA A 523 -9.34 11.70 27.79
N ARG A 524 -10.08 11.65 26.67
CA ARG A 524 -10.47 10.39 26.02
C ARG A 524 -9.28 9.62 25.46
N ALA A 525 -8.26 10.29 25.00
CA ALA A 525 -6.99 9.70 24.53
C ALA A 525 -6.27 8.88 25.61
N GLN A 526 -6.57 9.12 26.89
CA GLN A 526 -6.05 8.35 28.04
C GLN A 526 -6.87 7.07 28.33
N ASN A 527 -7.93 6.79 27.61
CA ASN A 527 -8.83 5.66 27.85
C ASN A 527 -8.13 4.29 27.70
N TYR A 528 -7.03 4.19 26.95
CA TYR A 528 -6.22 2.99 26.84
C TYR A 528 -5.84 2.41 28.22
N ARG A 529 -5.67 3.26 29.25
CA ARG A 529 -5.34 2.87 30.64
C ARG A 529 -6.36 1.92 31.24
N LYS A 530 -7.60 1.98 30.77
CA LYS A 530 -8.72 1.12 31.27
C LYS A 530 -8.63 -0.32 30.78
N LEU A 531 -7.83 -0.56 29.75
CA LEU A 531 -7.67 -1.88 29.13
C LEU A 531 -6.39 -2.59 29.56
N TYR A 532 -5.48 -1.90 30.24
CA TYR A 532 -4.25 -2.52 30.72
C TYR A 532 -4.49 -3.28 32.02
N ASP A 533 -4.37 -4.61 31.95
CA ASP A 533 -4.47 -5.49 33.12
C ASP A 533 -3.09 -5.65 33.76
N THR A 534 -2.88 -5.03 34.92
CA THR A 534 -1.61 -5.06 35.66
C THR A 534 -1.23 -6.45 36.13
N GLN A 535 -2.21 -7.36 36.30
CA GLN A 535 -1.95 -8.73 36.75
C GLN A 535 -1.37 -9.59 35.60
N SER A 536 -1.94 -9.51 34.40
CA SER A 536 -1.43 -10.22 33.23
C SER A 536 -0.25 -9.48 32.59
N GLY A 537 -0.20 -8.15 32.73
CA GLY A 537 0.78 -7.28 32.12
C GLY A 537 0.53 -7.01 30.63
N TRP A 538 -0.69 -7.22 30.16
CA TRP A 538 -1.11 -7.03 28.77
C TRP A 538 -2.41 -6.26 28.66
N MET A 539 -2.71 -5.68 27.50
CA MET A 539 -4.05 -5.21 27.17
C MET A 539 -5.03 -6.39 27.12
N ARG A 540 -6.24 -6.19 27.58
CA ARG A 540 -7.23 -7.25 27.74
C ARG A 540 -8.64 -6.71 27.54
N GLY A 541 -9.56 -7.54 27.03
CA GLY A 541 -10.99 -7.23 26.97
C GLY A 541 -11.58 -7.01 28.37
N ARG A 542 -12.46 -6.02 28.50
CA ARG A 542 -13.10 -5.65 29.75
C ARG A 542 -14.61 -5.68 29.61
N ASN A 543 -15.32 -6.27 30.58
CA ASN A 543 -16.75 -6.39 30.57
C ASN A 543 -17.46 -5.07 30.97
N GLN A 544 -18.73 -4.97 30.69
CA GLN A 544 -19.55 -3.77 30.99
C GLN A 544 -19.59 -3.39 32.49
N ASP A 545 -19.49 -4.37 33.38
CA ASP A 545 -19.41 -4.16 34.83
C ASP A 545 -18.00 -3.78 35.33
N GLY A 546 -17.02 -3.72 34.45
CA GLY A 546 -15.64 -3.39 34.77
C GLY A 546 -14.76 -4.57 35.13
N SER A 547 -15.29 -5.81 35.18
CA SER A 547 -14.49 -7.02 35.34
C SER A 547 -13.71 -7.35 34.07
N TRP A 548 -12.65 -8.17 34.17
CA TRP A 548 -11.89 -8.63 33.03
C TRP A 548 -12.55 -9.83 32.32
N SER A 549 -12.47 -9.89 31.00
CA SER A 549 -12.91 -11.06 30.23
C SER A 549 -12.15 -12.31 30.68
N THR A 550 -12.86 -13.43 30.85
CA THR A 550 -12.27 -14.71 31.27
C THR A 550 -12.89 -15.88 30.50
N PRO A 551 -12.06 -16.91 30.16
CA PRO A 551 -10.64 -17.05 30.39
C PRO A 551 -9.81 -16.08 29.52
N PHE A 552 -8.58 -15.76 29.93
CA PHE A 552 -7.67 -14.93 29.15
C PHE A 552 -6.46 -15.73 28.66
N ASN A 553 -6.29 -15.77 27.36
CA ASN A 553 -5.10 -16.31 26.69
C ASN A 553 -4.42 -15.19 25.89
N PRO A 554 -3.21 -14.71 26.27
CA PRO A 554 -2.57 -13.61 25.57
C PRO A 554 -2.13 -13.95 24.14
N TYR A 555 -2.09 -15.22 23.77
CA TYR A 555 -1.74 -15.73 22.45
C TYR A 555 -2.95 -15.97 21.54
N LYS A 556 -4.17 -15.70 22.02
CA LYS A 556 -5.39 -15.86 21.23
C LYS A 556 -5.47 -14.74 20.20
N TRP A 557 -5.55 -15.12 18.95
CA TRP A 557 -5.73 -14.22 17.83
C TRP A 557 -7.21 -13.91 17.58
N GLY A 558 -7.52 -12.63 17.26
CA GLY A 558 -8.89 -12.18 17.12
C GLY A 558 -9.59 -11.96 18.46
N ASP A 559 -10.93 -12.15 18.52
CA ASP A 559 -11.77 -11.99 19.69
C ASP A 559 -11.76 -10.52 20.20
N ALA A 560 -10.95 -10.20 21.21
CA ALA A 560 -10.77 -8.82 21.66
C ALA A 560 -9.86 -7.97 20.75
N PHE A 561 -9.15 -8.57 19.82
CA PHE A 561 -8.16 -7.93 18.96
C PHE A 561 -8.42 -8.21 17.48
N THR A 562 -7.93 -7.34 16.61
CA THR A 562 -8.06 -7.47 15.14
C THR A 562 -6.78 -8.07 14.57
N GLU A 563 -6.86 -9.22 13.89
CA GLU A 563 -5.73 -9.84 13.18
C GLU A 563 -4.44 -9.84 14.00
N GLY A 564 -4.58 -10.16 15.28
CA GLY A 564 -3.49 -10.13 16.24
C GLY A 564 -3.91 -10.63 17.61
N ASN A 565 -3.00 -10.54 18.56
CA ASN A 565 -3.20 -10.96 19.95
C ASN A 565 -2.78 -9.86 20.95
N ALA A 566 -2.80 -10.17 22.24
CA ALA A 566 -2.45 -9.20 23.28
C ALA A 566 -0.98 -8.72 23.18
N LEU A 567 -0.06 -9.56 22.69
CA LEU A 567 1.34 -9.19 22.54
C LEU A 567 1.56 -8.18 21.40
N HIS A 568 0.64 -8.13 20.43
CA HIS A 568 0.66 -7.17 19.34
C HIS A 568 0.01 -5.84 19.74
N TYR A 569 -1.22 -5.90 20.27
CA TYR A 569 -2.03 -4.71 20.55
C TYR A 569 -1.64 -3.94 21.81
N SER A 570 -0.88 -4.55 22.74
CA SER A 570 -0.43 -3.82 23.93
C SER A 570 0.48 -2.63 23.64
N TRP A 571 0.99 -2.53 22.41
CA TRP A 571 1.82 -1.42 21.95
C TRP A 571 1.04 -0.32 21.20
N SER A 572 -0.27 -0.50 20.96
CA SER A 572 -1.13 0.45 20.25
C SER A 572 -1.49 1.67 21.13
N VAL A 573 -0.47 2.33 21.67
CA VAL A 573 -0.54 3.52 22.52
C VAL A 573 0.53 4.53 22.08
N MET A 574 0.56 4.83 20.76
CA MET A 574 1.59 5.69 20.18
C MET A 574 1.54 7.12 20.73
N GLN A 575 0.36 7.61 21.11
CA GLN A 575 0.18 8.95 21.67
C GLN A 575 0.78 9.13 23.08
N ASP A 576 0.98 8.02 23.85
CA ASP A 576 1.39 8.10 25.26
C ASP A 576 2.30 6.93 25.67
N VAL A 577 3.40 6.75 24.95
CA VAL A 577 4.38 5.67 25.21
C VAL A 577 4.96 5.74 26.62
N GLN A 578 5.24 6.95 27.18
CA GLN A 578 5.70 7.10 28.54
C GLN A 578 4.62 6.63 29.53
N GLY A 579 3.36 7.01 29.31
CA GLY A 579 2.25 6.56 30.15
C GLY A 579 2.04 5.05 30.11
N LEU A 580 2.27 4.41 28.97
CA LEU A 580 2.26 2.95 28.85
C LEU A 580 3.44 2.33 29.62
N ALA A 581 4.63 2.90 29.50
CA ALA A 581 5.81 2.43 30.25
C ALA A 581 5.60 2.54 31.76
N ASP A 582 4.94 3.63 32.23
CA ASP A 582 4.61 3.81 33.64
C ASP A 582 3.62 2.73 34.13
N LEU A 583 2.60 2.39 33.34
CA LEU A 583 1.68 1.27 33.64
C LEU A 583 2.39 -0.09 33.72
N MET A 584 3.43 -0.28 32.91
CA MET A 584 4.24 -1.53 32.92
C MET A 584 5.26 -1.59 34.07
N GLY A 585 5.35 -0.55 34.90
CA GLY A 585 6.27 -0.50 36.03
C GLY A 585 7.58 0.24 35.77
N GLY A 586 7.60 1.09 34.75
CA GLY A 586 8.74 1.94 34.39
C GLY A 586 9.56 1.43 33.20
N LYS A 587 10.56 2.21 32.81
CA LYS A 587 11.32 2.00 31.56
C LYS A 587 12.01 0.64 31.47
N ASP A 588 12.57 0.12 32.55
CA ASP A 588 13.26 -1.18 32.56
C ASP A 588 12.27 -2.33 32.33
N ALA A 589 11.11 -2.29 33.00
CA ALA A 589 10.05 -3.27 32.81
C ALA A 589 9.47 -3.20 31.39
N PHE A 590 9.30 -2.00 30.85
CA PHE A 590 8.87 -1.75 29.48
C PHE A 590 9.85 -2.35 28.47
N VAL A 591 11.16 -2.10 28.59
CA VAL A 591 12.20 -2.70 27.74
C VAL A 591 12.17 -4.21 27.82
N LYS A 592 12.09 -4.78 29.04
CA LYS A 592 12.01 -6.22 29.22
C LYS A 592 10.77 -6.83 28.52
N ARG A 593 9.66 -6.11 28.54
CA ARG A 593 8.42 -6.55 27.88
C ARG A 593 8.55 -6.47 26.34
N LEU A 594 9.16 -5.41 25.81
CA LEU A 594 9.46 -5.31 24.38
C LEU A 594 10.39 -6.45 23.93
N ASP A 595 11.46 -6.72 24.69
CA ASP A 595 12.37 -7.82 24.39
C ASP A 595 11.65 -9.18 24.37
N SER A 596 10.66 -9.37 25.25
CA SER A 596 9.91 -10.63 25.31
C SER A 596 9.11 -10.91 24.05
N VAL A 597 8.66 -9.91 23.32
CA VAL A 597 7.94 -10.13 22.05
C VAL A 597 8.85 -10.80 21.02
N PHE A 598 10.12 -10.39 20.94
CA PHE A 598 11.07 -10.97 19.98
C PHE A 598 11.61 -12.36 20.42
N THR A 599 11.50 -12.69 21.69
CA THR A 599 12.07 -13.93 22.26
C THR A 599 11.03 -14.98 22.63
N THR A 600 9.76 -14.61 22.75
CA THR A 600 8.67 -15.56 22.97
C THR A 600 8.42 -16.36 21.70
N PRO A 601 8.41 -17.71 21.74
CA PRO A 601 8.12 -18.51 20.55
C PRO A 601 6.80 -18.10 19.89
N PRO A 602 6.66 -18.27 18.56
CA PRO A 602 5.47 -17.87 17.81
C PRO A 602 4.31 -18.87 17.99
N ILE A 603 3.96 -19.17 19.24
CA ILE A 603 2.77 -19.96 19.62
C ILE A 603 1.52 -19.10 19.45
N PHE A 604 0.41 -19.73 19.14
CA PHE A 604 -0.84 -19.06 18.87
C PHE A 604 -2.04 -19.91 19.28
N ASP A 605 -3.18 -19.25 19.41
CA ASP A 605 -4.50 -19.83 19.55
C ASP A 605 -5.40 -19.17 18.47
N ASP A 606 -5.79 -19.95 17.46
CA ASP A 606 -6.62 -19.50 16.33
C ASP A 606 -8.10 -19.89 16.47
N SER A 607 -8.51 -20.31 17.67
CA SER A 607 -9.87 -20.81 17.94
C SER A 607 -10.98 -19.82 17.61
N TYR A 608 -10.69 -18.52 17.63
CA TYR A 608 -11.66 -17.49 17.24
C TYR A 608 -11.99 -17.53 15.74
N TYR A 609 -10.97 -17.67 14.89
CA TYR A 609 -11.15 -17.74 13.44
C TYR A 609 -11.59 -19.12 12.95
N GLY A 610 -11.39 -20.18 13.74
CA GLY A 610 -11.67 -21.56 13.35
C GLY A 610 -10.75 -22.10 12.26
N GLN A 611 -9.73 -21.33 11.90
CA GLN A 611 -8.66 -21.67 10.94
C GLN A 611 -7.42 -20.81 11.22
N THR A 612 -6.25 -21.30 10.82
CA THR A 612 -5.02 -20.52 10.86
C THR A 612 -5.01 -19.52 9.70
N ILE A 613 -5.20 -18.22 9.99
CA ILE A 613 -5.16 -17.13 9.03
C ILE A 613 -3.72 -16.86 8.54
N HIS A 614 -3.58 -16.14 7.43
CA HIS A 614 -2.26 -15.96 6.78
C HIS A 614 -1.27 -15.17 7.68
N GLU A 615 -1.74 -14.19 8.47
CA GLU A 615 -0.90 -13.38 9.36
C GLU A 615 -0.24 -14.24 10.46
N ILE A 616 -0.94 -15.26 10.94
CA ILE A 616 -0.36 -16.24 11.89
C ILE A 616 0.79 -17.03 11.22
N ARG A 617 0.57 -17.46 9.97
CA ARG A 617 1.59 -18.20 9.21
C ARG A 617 2.80 -17.33 8.92
N GLU A 618 2.58 -16.09 8.57
CA GLU A 618 3.61 -15.07 8.35
C GLU A 618 4.44 -14.86 9.62
N MET A 619 3.80 -14.68 10.79
CA MET A 619 4.50 -14.59 12.07
C MET A 619 5.41 -15.81 12.32
N GLN A 620 4.94 -17.02 12.02
CA GLN A 620 5.72 -18.23 12.21
C GLN A 620 6.92 -18.31 11.26
N ILE A 621 6.76 -17.87 10.00
CA ILE A 621 7.80 -17.98 8.96
C ILE A 621 8.93 -16.96 9.17
N VAL A 622 8.63 -15.78 9.66
CA VAL A 622 9.63 -14.71 9.81
C VAL A 622 10.65 -14.98 10.92
N ASP A 623 10.39 -15.93 11.81
CA ASP A 623 11.30 -16.34 12.88
C ASP A 623 11.81 -15.17 13.74
N MET A 624 10.87 -14.34 14.20
CA MET A 624 11.13 -13.19 15.07
C MET A 624 10.28 -13.24 16.37
N GLY A 625 10.02 -14.43 16.89
CA GLY A 625 9.16 -14.64 18.05
C GLY A 625 7.71 -14.26 17.77
N GLN A 626 7.11 -13.47 18.66
CA GLN A 626 5.75 -12.95 18.50
C GLN A 626 5.70 -11.64 17.66
N TYR A 627 6.81 -11.18 17.11
CA TYR A 627 6.83 -9.97 16.28
C TYR A 627 6.29 -10.24 14.87
N ALA A 628 4.99 -10.08 14.70
CA ALA A 628 4.27 -10.31 13.44
C ALA A 628 4.36 -9.09 12.52
N HIS A 629 5.54 -8.81 11.97
CA HIS A 629 5.79 -7.62 11.14
C HIS A 629 4.90 -7.52 9.90
N GLY A 630 4.38 -8.63 9.42
CA GLY A 630 3.48 -8.67 8.25
C GLY A 630 2.18 -7.93 8.45
N ASN A 631 1.80 -7.57 9.70
CA ASN A 631 0.59 -6.82 10.00
C ASN A 631 0.88 -5.51 10.74
N GLN A 632 0.09 -4.47 10.48
CA GLN A 632 0.34 -3.07 10.87
C GLN A 632 0.31 -2.79 12.38
N PRO A 633 -0.49 -3.44 13.21
CA PRO A 633 -0.59 -3.13 14.64
C PRO A 633 0.74 -3.11 15.39
N ILE A 634 1.73 -3.90 14.92
CA ILE A 634 3.01 -4.04 15.62
C ILE A 634 4.19 -3.36 14.90
N GLN A 635 4.01 -2.85 13.69
CA GLN A 635 5.11 -2.31 12.85
C GLN A 635 5.91 -1.19 13.53
N HIS A 636 5.27 -0.37 14.38
CA HIS A 636 5.92 0.73 15.10
C HIS A 636 6.73 0.27 16.33
N MET A 637 6.48 -0.95 16.84
CA MET A 637 7.03 -1.44 18.11
C MET A 637 8.56 -1.39 18.21
N PRO A 638 9.36 -1.71 17.16
CA PRO A 638 10.82 -1.64 17.23
C PRO A 638 11.36 -0.24 17.55
N TYR A 639 10.59 0.81 17.34
CA TYR A 639 10.98 2.19 17.64
C TYR A 639 10.71 2.60 19.08
N LEU A 640 9.88 1.84 19.81
CA LEU A 640 9.45 2.23 21.16
C LEU A 640 10.59 2.22 22.21
N TYR A 641 11.70 1.55 21.91
CA TYR A 641 12.90 1.61 22.76
C TYR A 641 13.49 3.02 22.88
N ASP A 642 13.22 3.93 21.94
CA ASP A 642 13.69 5.31 21.97
C ASP A 642 13.09 6.09 23.16
N TRP A 643 11.84 5.77 23.54
CA TRP A 643 11.18 6.35 24.72
C TRP A 643 11.76 5.83 26.05
N ALA A 644 12.33 4.63 26.00
CA ALA A 644 12.87 3.99 27.20
C ALA A 644 14.37 4.23 27.41
N GLY A 645 15.02 5.06 26.58
CA GLY A 645 16.45 5.35 26.67
C GLY A 645 17.34 4.20 26.19
N ALA A 646 16.82 3.35 25.31
CA ALA A 646 17.54 2.23 24.71
C ALA A 646 17.55 2.29 23.15
N PRO A 647 17.86 3.45 22.51
CA PRO A 647 17.76 3.59 21.06
C PRO A 647 18.67 2.64 20.27
N TRP A 648 19.73 2.13 20.90
CA TRP A 648 20.57 1.10 20.29
C TRP A 648 19.80 -0.21 20.00
N LYS A 649 18.74 -0.52 20.76
CA LYS A 649 17.86 -1.66 20.48
C LYS A 649 16.94 -1.37 19.28
N THR A 650 16.39 -0.17 19.16
CA THR A 650 15.70 0.29 17.94
C THR A 650 16.59 0.07 16.72
N GLN A 651 17.82 0.56 16.76
CA GLN A 651 18.78 0.45 15.66
C GLN A 651 19.03 -1.01 15.23
N TYR A 652 19.17 -1.89 16.20
CA TYR A 652 19.35 -3.31 15.94
C TYR A 652 18.11 -3.94 15.28
N HIS A 653 16.94 -3.80 15.91
CA HIS A 653 15.72 -4.46 15.43
C HIS A 653 15.26 -3.95 14.07
N VAL A 654 15.31 -2.64 13.85
CA VAL A 654 14.94 -2.04 12.56
C VAL A 654 15.83 -2.56 11.42
N ARG A 655 17.15 -2.65 11.64
CA ARG A 655 18.09 -3.21 10.65
C ARG A 655 17.90 -4.72 10.45
N ASP A 656 17.58 -5.46 11.51
CA ASP A 656 17.31 -6.90 11.42
C ASP A 656 16.03 -7.18 10.63
N VAL A 657 14.97 -6.42 10.88
CA VAL A 657 13.70 -6.49 10.11
C VAL A 657 13.93 -6.19 8.64
N MET A 658 14.56 -5.05 8.31
CA MET A 658 14.83 -4.71 6.90
C MET A 658 15.65 -5.78 6.18
N LYS A 659 16.65 -6.34 6.84
CA LYS A 659 17.53 -7.37 6.26
C LYS A 659 16.84 -8.71 6.05
N LYS A 660 16.01 -9.13 7.00
CA LYS A 660 15.39 -10.46 7.01
C LYS A 660 14.13 -10.53 6.15
N LEU A 661 13.33 -9.46 6.16
CA LEU A 661 11.94 -9.53 5.74
C LEU A 661 11.66 -8.86 4.40
N TYR A 662 12.63 -8.13 3.83
CA TYR A 662 12.44 -7.43 2.58
C TYR A 662 13.49 -7.82 1.53
N ALA A 663 13.04 -8.04 0.31
CA ALA A 663 13.90 -8.33 -0.84
C ALA A 663 13.21 -7.88 -2.14
N PRO A 664 13.97 -7.55 -3.22
CA PRO A 664 13.37 -7.12 -4.48
C PRO A 664 12.90 -8.32 -5.33
N THR A 665 12.21 -9.28 -4.70
CA THR A 665 11.79 -10.56 -5.29
C THR A 665 10.27 -10.74 -5.17
N PRO A 666 9.64 -11.65 -5.93
CA PRO A 666 8.20 -11.89 -5.84
C PRO A 666 7.71 -12.27 -4.44
N ASP A 667 8.56 -12.89 -3.62
CA ASP A 667 8.32 -13.23 -2.21
C ASP A 667 8.91 -12.18 -1.24
N GLY A 668 9.04 -10.94 -1.66
CA GLY A 668 9.88 -9.93 -1.01
C GLY A 668 9.22 -9.10 0.10
N TYR A 669 8.02 -9.45 0.57
CA TYR A 669 7.35 -8.85 1.73
C TYR A 669 7.06 -9.88 2.82
N PRO A 670 6.96 -9.46 4.09
CA PRO A 670 6.69 -10.36 5.23
C PRO A 670 5.21 -10.68 5.44
N GLY A 671 4.31 -10.12 4.68
CA GLY A 671 2.86 -10.16 4.75
C GLY A 671 2.28 -9.20 3.74
N ASP A 672 1.03 -8.75 3.91
CA ASP A 672 0.37 -7.84 2.98
C ASP A 672 1.09 -6.50 2.85
N GLU A 673 1.11 -5.98 1.65
CA GLU A 673 1.73 -4.68 1.36
C GLU A 673 0.84 -3.51 1.79
N ASP A 674 -0.48 -3.67 1.67
CA ASP A 674 -1.55 -2.80 2.19
C ASP A 674 -1.44 -1.33 1.78
N ASN A 675 -1.71 -1.10 0.50
CA ASN A 675 -1.83 0.24 -0.09
C ASN A 675 -0.63 1.17 0.18
N GLY A 676 0.54 0.59 0.28
CA GLY A 676 1.78 1.33 0.52
C GLY A 676 2.27 1.30 1.96
N GLN A 677 1.53 0.76 2.93
CA GLN A 677 1.91 0.89 4.35
C GLN A 677 3.15 0.06 4.71
N THR A 678 3.21 -1.21 4.32
CA THR A 678 4.37 -2.06 4.58
C THR A 678 5.60 -1.58 3.80
N SER A 679 5.39 -1.04 2.61
CA SER A 679 6.41 -0.33 1.82
C SER A 679 6.87 0.96 2.51
N ALA A 680 5.96 1.77 3.06
CA ALA A 680 6.27 3.02 3.74
C ALA A 680 7.10 2.79 5.01
N TRP A 681 6.80 1.71 5.74
CA TRP A 681 7.63 1.31 6.88
C TRP A 681 9.09 1.07 6.43
N TYR A 682 9.28 0.32 5.34
CA TYR A 682 10.62 0.05 4.81
C TYR A 682 11.31 1.33 4.31
N VAL A 683 10.60 2.17 3.55
CA VAL A 683 11.16 3.41 2.99
C VAL A 683 11.62 4.34 4.11
N PHE A 684 10.77 4.63 5.09
CA PHE A 684 11.16 5.46 6.23
C PHE A 684 12.32 4.86 7.03
N SER A 685 12.25 3.57 7.34
CA SER A 685 13.28 2.88 8.10
C SER A 685 14.63 2.88 7.37
N ALA A 686 14.62 2.73 6.05
CA ALA A 686 15.83 2.80 5.21
C ALA A 686 16.41 4.21 5.14
N LEU A 687 15.57 5.26 5.20
CA LEU A 687 16.00 6.65 5.35
C LEU A 687 16.60 6.92 6.75
N GLY A 688 16.27 6.10 7.75
CA GLY A 688 16.82 6.16 9.12
C GLY A 688 15.90 6.77 10.16
N PHE A 689 14.61 7.01 9.87
CA PHE A 689 13.63 7.56 10.81
C PHE A 689 12.21 7.08 10.49
N TYR A 690 11.27 7.21 11.45
CA TYR A 690 9.90 6.70 11.31
C TYR A 690 8.88 7.55 12.10
N PRO A 691 7.68 7.85 11.58
CA PRO A 691 6.64 8.64 12.24
C PRO A 691 5.81 7.78 13.22
N VAL A 692 6.35 7.43 14.39
CA VAL A 692 5.65 6.59 15.38
C VAL A 692 4.33 7.21 15.84
N THR A 693 4.33 8.53 16.07
CA THR A 693 3.16 9.27 16.57
C THR A 693 2.77 10.36 15.57
N PRO A 694 1.89 10.07 14.59
CA PRO A 694 1.34 11.10 13.72
C PRO A 694 0.67 12.24 14.50
N ALA A 695 0.41 13.37 13.85
CA ALA A 695 -0.11 14.60 14.45
C ALA A 695 0.82 15.30 15.48
N VAL A 696 2.09 14.87 15.58
CA VAL A 696 3.10 15.47 16.48
C VAL A 696 4.22 16.18 15.71
N GLY A 697 4.48 15.76 14.48
CA GLY A 697 5.57 16.28 13.66
C GLY A 697 6.94 15.84 14.12
N GLN A 698 7.06 14.69 14.80
CA GLN A 698 8.31 14.05 15.18
C GLN A 698 8.50 12.72 14.49
N TYR A 699 9.76 12.39 14.19
CA TYR A 699 10.18 11.13 13.60
C TYR A 699 11.24 10.49 14.51
N ALA A 700 10.95 9.29 15.01
CA ALA A 700 11.91 8.51 15.80
C ALA A 700 13.07 8.06 14.90
N ILE A 701 14.31 8.12 15.41
CA ILE A 701 15.49 7.72 14.66
C ILE A 701 15.72 6.21 14.82
N GLY A 702 15.73 5.52 13.69
CA GLY A 702 16.15 4.12 13.61
C GLY A 702 17.65 4.00 13.31
N SER A 703 17.95 3.21 12.26
CA SER A 703 19.33 3.06 11.77
C SER A 703 19.32 3.17 10.24
N PRO A 704 19.93 4.19 9.66
CA PRO A 704 19.90 4.39 8.21
C PRO A 704 20.48 3.17 7.48
N LEU A 705 19.81 2.75 6.39
CA LEU A 705 20.27 1.62 5.58
C LEU A 705 21.39 2.04 4.63
N PHE A 706 21.25 3.22 4.04
CA PHE A 706 22.13 3.73 2.98
C PHE A 706 23.30 4.53 3.53
N ARG A 707 24.41 4.59 2.77
CA ARG A 707 25.56 5.43 3.12
C ARG A 707 25.24 6.90 2.91
N THR A 708 24.50 7.21 1.85
CA THR A 708 24.07 8.58 1.54
C THR A 708 22.66 8.54 0.96
N VAL A 709 21.82 9.44 1.46
CA VAL A 709 20.51 9.75 0.91
C VAL A 709 20.44 11.23 0.62
N LYS A 710 19.90 11.60 -0.55
CA LYS A 710 19.55 12.99 -0.85
C LYS A 710 18.06 13.07 -1.11
N LEU A 711 17.38 13.94 -0.38
CA LEU A 711 15.95 14.21 -0.57
C LEU A 711 15.79 15.65 -1.08
N THR A 712 14.97 15.80 -2.12
CA THR A 712 14.47 17.10 -2.56
C THR A 712 13.17 17.38 -1.81
N MET A 713 13.27 18.16 -0.73
CA MET A 713 12.11 18.52 0.08
C MET A 713 11.15 19.45 -0.69
N PRO A 714 9.87 19.51 -0.30
CA PRO A 714 8.93 20.48 -0.85
C PRO A 714 9.53 21.90 -0.84
N GLY A 715 9.38 22.65 -1.95
CA GLY A 715 10.05 23.95 -2.14
C GLY A 715 11.50 23.84 -2.63
N GLY A 716 11.97 22.64 -3.01
CA GLY A 716 13.27 22.42 -3.66
C GLY A 716 14.50 22.45 -2.75
N LYS A 717 14.33 22.45 -1.42
CA LYS A 717 15.44 22.44 -0.48
C LYS A 717 16.05 21.03 -0.36
N PRO A 718 17.38 20.86 -0.52
CA PRO A 718 18.01 19.55 -0.36
C PRO A 718 18.16 19.20 1.12
N LEU A 719 17.84 17.94 1.47
CA LEU A 719 18.22 17.31 2.72
C LEU A 719 19.14 16.14 2.39
N THR A 720 20.34 16.13 2.94
CA THR A 720 21.31 15.04 2.80
C THR A 720 21.40 14.27 4.11
N ILE A 721 21.29 12.94 4.05
CA ILE A 721 21.56 12.05 5.18
C ILE A 721 22.84 11.29 4.85
N GLU A 722 23.84 11.42 5.72
CA GLU A 722 25.13 10.75 5.60
C GLU A 722 25.31 9.76 6.75
N ALA A 723 25.65 8.51 6.46
CA ALA A 723 25.95 7.50 7.46
C ALA A 723 27.39 6.98 7.26
N ALA A 724 28.34 7.69 7.86
CA ALA A 724 29.74 7.32 7.81
C ALA A 724 29.99 5.97 8.46
N ASN A 725 30.80 5.12 7.84
CA ASN A 725 31.11 3.75 8.24
C ASN A 725 29.91 2.78 8.22
N ASN A 726 28.78 3.16 7.59
CA ASN A 726 27.60 2.30 7.52
C ASN A 726 27.89 1.02 6.71
N GLY A 727 27.34 -0.09 7.19
CA GLY A 727 27.47 -1.40 6.54
C GLY A 727 26.74 -2.48 7.33
N PRO A 728 26.72 -3.74 6.84
CA PRO A 728 25.95 -4.82 7.44
C PRO A 728 26.28 -5.11 8.91
N GLY A 729 27.51 -4.83 9.36
CA GLY A 729 27.96 -5.00 10.75
C GLY A 729 27.97 -3.71 11.57
N ASN A 730 27.79 -2.56 10.95
CA ASN A 730 27.88 -1.24 11.61
C ASN A 730 26.49 -0.59 11.67
N VAL A 731 25.61 -1.13 12.51
CA VAL A 731 24.22 -0.73 12.59
C VAL A 731 23.94 0.29 13.70
N TYR A 732 24.91 0.52 14.62
CA TYR A 732 24.70 1.35 15.79
C TYR A 732 25.26 2.76 15.59
N ILE A 733 24.43 3.77 15.92
CA ILE A 733 24.82 5.17 15.89
C ILE A 733 25.80 5.45 17.03
N GLN A 734 27.01 5.91 16.70
CA GLN A 734 28.03 6.30 17.65
C GLN A 734 27.92 7.81 18.01
N SER A 735 27.56 8.62 17.01
CA SER A 735 27.25 10.05 17.16
C SER A 735 26.39 10.52 16.00
N ALA A 736 25.66 11.61 16.22
CA ALA A 736 24.90 12.29 15.18
C ALA A 736 25.12 13.80 15.23
N SER A 737 24.98 14.47 14.08
CA SER A 737 24.96 15.93 13.98
C SER A 737 23.97 16.38 12.90
N PHE A 738 23.33 17.53 13.13
CA PHE A 738 22.49 18.18 12.15
C PHE A 738 23.05 19.56 11.82
N ASN A 739 23.41 19.78 10.55
CA ASN A 739 24.10 21.00 10.08
C ASN A 739 25.35 21.36 10.93
N GLY A 740 26.15 20.33 11.26
CA GLY A 740 27.37 20.48 12.05
C GLY A 740 27.17 20.60 13.57
N THR A 741 25.94 20.78 14.05
CA THR A 741 25.63 20.81 15.48
C THR A 741 25.38 19.38 16.01
N PRO A 742 25.98 18.96 17.13
CA PRO A 742 25.70 17.66 17.75
C PRO A 742 24.19 17.45 17.97
N HIS A 743 23.73 16.21 17.67
CA HIS A 743 22.34 15.82 17.82
C HIS A 743 22.26 14.56 18.68
N ASP A 744 21.87 14.73 19.95
CA ASP A 744 21.85 13.66 20.95
C ASP A 744 20.43 13.19 21.29
N LYS A 745 19.43 13.54 20.45
CA LYS A 745 18.04 13.09 20.58
C LYS A 745 17.76 11.97 19.60
N PRO A 746 17.06 10.88 20.00
CA PRO A 746 16.69 9.79 19.10
C PRO A 746 15.44 10.14 18.27
N TRP A 747 15.27 11.39 17.89
CA TRP A 747 14.17 11.88 17.06
C TRP A 747 14.50 13.19 16.35
N LEU A 748 13.79 13.44 15.26
CA LEU A 748 13.87 14.63 14.43
C LEU A 748 12.52 15.34 14.39
N THR A 749 12.52 16.66 14.15
CA THR A 749 11.26 17.37 13.86
C THR A 749 11.06 17.53 12.36
N ARG A 750 9.80 17.63 11.95
CA ARG A 750 9.44 17.94 10.57
C ARG A 750 10.06 19.27 10.11
N GLU A 751 10.01 20.28 10.95
CA GLU A 751 10.57 21.61 10.63
C GLU A 751 12.07 21.51 10.34
N ALA A 752 12.81 20.69 11.08
CA ALA A 752 14.23 20.47 10.83
C ALA A 752 14.44 19.81 9.47
N LEU A 753 13.68 18.74 9.16
CA LEU A 753 13.77 18.05 7.88
C LEU A 753 13.42 18.98 6.71
N GLN A 754 12.33 19.74 6.81
CA GLN A 754 11.88 20.66 5.75
C GLN A 754 12.82 21.85 5.51
N LYS A 755 13.57 22.28 6.53
CA LYS A 755 14.59 23.31 6.34
C LYS A 755 15.74 22.86 5.45
N GLY A 756 15.89 21.53 5.29
CA GLY A 756 17.01 20.93 4.56
C GLY A 756 18.34 21.03 5.30
N GLY A 757 19.41 20.65 4.65
CA GLY A 757 20.75 20.62 5.22
C GLY A 757 21.36 19.22 5.27
N THR A 758 22.21 18.95 6.24
CA THR A 758 22.91 17.66 6.37
C THR A 758 22.69 17.04 7.75
N LEU A 759 22.06 15.86 7.77
CA LEU A 759 22.00 14.98 8.92
C LEU A 759 23.11 13.94 8.78
N ARG A 760 24.07 13.94 9.68
CA ARG A 760 25.20 13.03 9.62
C ARG A 760 25.22 12.09 10.82
N PHE A 761 25.34 10.80 10.55
CA PHE A 761 25.55 9.74 11.51
C PHE A 761 26.97 9.17 11.38
N VAL A 762 27.59 8.79 12.48
CA VAL A 762 28.78 7.94 12.53
C VAL A 762 28.33 6.59 13.05
N MET A 763 28.49 5.56 12.24
CA MET A 763 28.02 4.21 12.54
C MET A 763 29.15 3.32 13.09
N GLY A 764 28.81 2.32 13.89
CA GLY A 764 29.76 1.35 14.45
C GLY A 764 29.14 0.01 14.76
N ALA A 765 29.98 -0.97 15.04
CA ALA A 765 29.60 -2.36 15.29
C ALA A 765 29.11 -2.64 16.71
N THR A 766 29.40 -1.78 17.65
CA THR A 766 29.06 -1.96 19.08
C THR A 766 27.96 -1.02 19.53
N PRO A 767 26.97 -1.50 20.32
CA PRO A 767 25.90 -0.63 20.84
C PRO A 767 26.45 0.56 21.64
N ASN A 768 26.08 1.77 21.24
CA ASN A 768 26.32 2.99 22.02
C ASN A 768 25.16 3.22 22.98
N ARG A 769 25.36 2.92 24.26
CA ARG A 769 24.34 3.04 25.30
C ARG A 769 24.21 4.45 25.88
N LYS A 770 24.95 5.43 25.35
CA LYS A 770 24.93 6.82 25.81
C LYS A 770 24.17 7.74 24.88
N TRP A 771 24.30 7.55 23.55
CA TRP A 771 23.64 8.38 22.57
C TRP A 771 22.11 8.20 22.65
N GLY A 772 21.38 9.31 22.79
CA GLY A 772 19.91 9.33 22.86
C GLY A 772 19.30 8.69 24.12
N ALA A 773 20.11 8.26 25.09
CA ALA A 773 19.62 7.51 26.25
C ALA A 773 19.16 8.40 27.43
N ALA A 774 19.44 9.69 27.41
CA ALA A 774 19.02 10.61 28.49
C ALA A 774 17.48 10.69 28.56
N SER A 775 16.91 10.69 29.74
CA SER A 775 15.44 10.77 29.91
C SER A 775 14.85 12.05 29.29
N SER A 776 15.61 13.14 29.24
CA SER A 776 15.23 14.41 28.59
C SER A 776 15.31 14.33 27.06
N ALA A 777 15.91 13.29 26.49
CA ALA A 777 16.03 13.09 25.06
C ALA A 777 14.86 12.25 24.48
N ALA A 778 13.99 11.69 25.31
CA ALA A 778 12.86 10.87 24.85
C ALA A 778 11.96 11.64 23.86
N PRO A 779 11.38 10.95 22.86
CA PRO A 779 10.39 11.57 21.97
C PRO A 779 9.12 11.99 22.72
N PHE A 780 8.22 12.68 22.03
CA PHE A 780 6.94 13.14 22.58
C PHE A 780 6.12 11.98 23.17
N SER A 781 5.46 12.25 24.30
CA SER A 781 4.41 11.43 24.91
C SER A 781 3.46 12.36 25.68
N MET A 782 2.15 12.04 25.70
CA MET A 782 1.17 12.86 26.43
C MET A 782 1.49 12.98 27.92
N SER A 783 2.01 11.92 28.52
CA SER A 783 2.39 11.85 29.95
C SER A 783 3.79 12.35 30.25
N ALA A 784 4.61 12.67 29.27
CA ALA A 784 5.94 13.20 29.50
C ALA A 784 5.83 14.65 30.00
N PRO A 785 6.72 15.09 30.93
CA PRO A 785 6.79 16.49 31.31
C PRO A 785 7.05 17.33 30.04
N VAL A 786 6.26 18.38 29.83
CA VAL A 786 6.52 19.35 28.78
C VAL A 786 7.89 19.97 29.07
N ALA A 787 8.86 19.70 28.19
CA ALA A 787 10.14 20.41 28.27
C ALA A 787 9.82 21.93 28.20
N LYS A 788 10.18 22.70 29.21
CA LYS A 788 10.08 24.14 29.11
C LYS A 788 10.91 24.59 27.91
N PRO A 789 10.39 25.52 27.09
CA PRO A 789 11.07 25.97 25.87
C PRO A 789 12.46 26.54 26.15
#